data_bdefdb1b72cfd89b008407f39d99d6f1
#
_entry.id   bdefdb1b72cfd89b008407f39d99d6f1
#
_cell.length_a   1.000
_cell.length_b   1.000
_cell.length_c   1.000
_cell.angle_alpha   90.00
_cell.angle_beta   90.00
_cell.angle_gamma   90.00
#
_symmetry.space_group_name_H-M   'P 1'
#
loop_
_entity.id
_entity.type
_entity.pdbx_description
1 polymer ?
#
loop_
_entity_poly.entity_id
_entity_poly.type
_entity_poly.pdbx_seq_one_letter_code
_entity_poly.pdbx_strand_id
1 'polypeptide(L)'
;MKKHLIILASVMTLNGLQAQQPLTPEKLWELHRVSAIALTPDQQYVLVSVSTPNVKENTFNKEYYKLAVKGGVPIPISKEEVEKFTTKYNTDKSLKLTHKEVKLKSVLGKDIYTDLDKSSGKLYSSLDHRHWDTWNEGSYNHVMIEDSNGKQTDIMEELPYYCPQLPFGGDEDYIWSLDGKKVLYVTKAKVGTDYVLSTNTDIYEYDLASKKTTNLTEGMMGYDTNPQYSKEGVLAWLSMAHDGNESDKNDLYILKNGKRINLTAQWDNTIFSYRWSNDGKRIYLIAPTQGTEQLFVVDVYSKNTNPRQLTQGVFDVNSIVGQAGDQLVVIRTDMNHATELYTINLKEKKKEYLSLTQLSHFNDEQYKQIAQCPIKERIIKTTDGKDMHAWVIYPPDFDPNKKYPTLLYCQGGPQSIVSQFYSFRWNFQLMASQGYIVIAPNRRGLPGFGVEWNAQISGDWGGQPMSDYLSAIDDIAKEPYVDKDRLGAVGASYGGYSIYYLAGIHQKRFKTFIAHCGVFNLESMYGTTEELFFNNNEIGGAYWEERNAVAQKSYKEFNPIKKINNWDTPILIIHGGKDYRVPEEQGFQAFTAAQLKGIRSELLYFPDENHWVLQPQNGLLWQRIFFKWLKETL
;
A
#
# COMPACT_ATOMS: atom_id res chain seq x y z
N MET A 1 19.05 81.22 -4.06
CA MET A 1 18.30 80.17 -3.35
C MET A 1 17.88 79.10 -4.37
N LYS A 2 18.63 78.02 -4.52
CA LYS A 2 18.32 76.91 -5.40
C LYS A 2 17.63 75.81 -4.60
N LYS A 3 16.37 75.51 -4.92
CA LYS A 3 15.63 74.42 -4.33
C LYS A 3 16.03 73.10 -5.02
N HIS A 4 16.57 72.17 -4.31
CA HIS A 4 16.83 70.80 -4.77
C HIS A 4 15.56 69.99 -4.57
N LEU A 5 15.03 69.45 -5.63
CA LEU A 5 13.93 68.49 -5.66
C LEU A 5 14.53 67.08 -5.54
N ILE A 6 14.31 66.40 -4.43
CA ILE A 6 14.68 64.99 -4.27
C ILE A 6 13.51 64.14 -4.79
N ILE A 7 13.71 63.47 -5.90
CA ILE A 7 12.78 62.44 -6.43
C ILE A 7 13.12 61.11 -5.72
N LEU A 8 12.26 60.65 -4.80
CA LEU A 8 12.30 59.30 -4.26
C LEU A 8 11.74 58.37 -5.35
N ALA A 9 12.61 57.59 -5.97
CA ALA A 9 12.19 56.48 -6.82
C ALA A 9 11.87 55.28 -5.90
N SER A 10 10.58 54.97 -5.72
CA SER A 10 10.12 53.74 -5.10
C SER A 10 10.35 52.57 -6.06
N VAL A 11 11.33 51.78 -5.79
CA VAL A 11 11.52 50.46 -6.44
C VAL A 11 10.42 49.53 -5.93
N MET A 12 9.32 49.41 -6.64
CA MET A 12 8.39 48.29 -6.47
C MET A 12 9.10 47.03 -6.99
N THR A 13 9.56 46.21 -6.09
CA THR A 13 9.90 44.80 -6.42
C THR A 13 8.59 44.10 -6.76
N LEU A 14 8.31 43.98 -8.04
CA LEU A 14 7.35 43.02 -8.58
C LEU A 14 7.89 41.62 -8.21
N ASN A 15 7.42 41.08 -7.09
CA ASN A 15 7.45 39.62 -6.88
C ASN A 15 6.51 39.03 -7.95
N GLY A 16 7.06 38.71 -9.11
CA GLY A 16 6.34 38.01 -10.16
C GLY A 16 5.85 36.67 -9.56
N LEU A 17 4.54 36.50 -9.47
CA LEU A 17 3.92 35.21 -9.29
C LEU A 17 4.46 34.31 -10.41
N GLN A 18 5.38 33.41 -10.09
CA GLN A 18 5.89 32.44 -11.04
C GLN A 18 4.69 31.56 -11.42
N ALA A 19 4.35 31.53 -12.72
CA ALA A 19 3.22 30.75 -13.20
C ALA A 19 3.45 29.27 -12.83
N GLN A 20 2.42 28.64 -12.28
CA GLN A 20 2.45 27.21 -11.98
C GLN A 20 2.77 26.41 -13.24
N GLN A 21 3.62 25.39 -13.11
CA GLN A 21 4.05 24.54 -14.21
C GLN A 21 3.48 23.13 -14.06
N PRO A 22 3.23 22.41 -15.15
CA PRO A 22 2.91 20.99 -15.08
C PRO A 22 3.97 20.21 -14.29
N LEU A 23 3.55 19.21 -13.54
CA LEU A 23 4.47 18.34 -12.81
C LEU A 23 5.35 17.54 -13.78
N THR A 24 6.67 17.51 -13.52
CA THR A 24 7.64 16.68 -14.27
C THR A 24 8.18 15.55 -13.40
N PRO A 25 8.78 14.50 -13.99
CA PRO A 25 9.45 13.47 -13.23
C PRO A 25 10.47 14.02 -12.23
N GLU A 26 11.31 14.95 -12.66
CA GLU A 26 12.33 15.58 -11.83
C GLU A 26 11.71 16.31 -10.64
N LYS A 27 10.64 17.08 -10.89
CA LYS A 27 9.94 17.85 -9.85
C LYS A 27 9.24 16.95 -8.83
N LEU A 28 8.70 15.80 -9.26
CA LEU A 28 8.13 14.81 -8.36
C LEU A 28 9.18 14.26 -7.38
N TRP A 29 10.43 14.06 -7.85
CA TRP A 29 11.54 13.58 -7.01
C TRP A 29 12.17 14.66 -6.13
N GLU A 30 11.75 15.92 -6.22
CA GLU A 30 12.09 16.98 -5.27
C GLU A 30 11.14 17.03 -4.06
N LEU A 31 9.96 16.40 -4.13
CA LEU A 31 8.97 16.41 -3.05
C LEU A 31 9.43 15.60 -1.83
N HIS A 32 9.21 16.17 -0.66
CA HIS A 32 9.43 15.50 0.61
C HIS A 32 8.39 14.40 0.85
N ARG A 33 8.83 13.29 1.43
CA ARG A 33 7.99 12.18 1.88
C ARG A 33 7.81 12.28 3.38
N VAL A 34 6.67 12.80 3.80
CA VAL A 34 6.35 13.09 5.19
C VAL A 34 5.64 11.90 5.81
N SER A 35 6.10 11.47 6.99
CA SER A 35 5.48 10.40 7.76
C SER A 35 5.42 10.78 9.24
N ALA A 36 4.29 10.55 9.88
CA ALA A 36 4.19 10.66 11.33
C ALA A 36 4.71 9.38 12.00
N ILE A 37 5.45 9.55 13.09
CA ILE A 37 6.00 8.43 13.86
C ILE A 37 5.10 8.11 15.05
N ALA A 38 4.85 9.08 15.91
CA ALA A 38 4.03 8.94 17.11
C ALA A 38 3.63 10.30 17.69
N LEU A 39 2.64 10.32 18.57
CA LEU A 39 2.46 11.42 19.53
C LEU A 39 3.43 11.27 20.70
N THR A 40 3.94 12.40 21.23
CA THR A 40 4.66 12.39 22.49
C THR A 40 3.72 11.99 23.65
N PRO A 41 4.23 11.38 24.73
CA PRO A 41 3.39 10.91 25.85
C PRO A 41 2.56 12.03 26.53
N ASP A 42 3.03 13.26 26.49
CA ASP A 42 2.31 14.44 26.98
C ASP A 42 1.26 14.96 25.99
N GLN A 43 1.17 14.35 24.79
CA GLN A 43 0.25 14.71 23.70
C GLN A 43 0.41 16.16 23.18
N GLN A 44 1.56 16.79 23.44
CA GLN A 44 1.81 18.17 22.97
C GLN A 44 2.39 18.21 21.56
N TYR A 45 3.13 17.15 21.16
CA TYR A 45 3.83 17.11 19.88
C TYR A 45 3.56 15.81 19.11
N VAL A 46 3.68 15.91 17.80
CA VAL A 46 3.81 14.77 16.88
C VAL A 46 5.28 14.65 16.48
N LEU A 47 5.83 13.47 16.54
CA LEU A 47 7.13 13.13 15.97
C LEU A 47 6.94 12.83 14.49
N VAL A 48 7.74 13.48 13.65
CA VAL A 48 7.63 13.42 12.19
C VAL A 48 8.98 13.03 11.60
N SER A 49 8.98 12.14 10.61
CA SER A 49 10.13 11.92 9.74
C SER A 49 9.86 12.49 8.35
N VAL A 50 10.86 13.15 7.78
CA VAL A 50 10.82 13.71 6.44
C VAL A 50 11.96 13.09 5.65
N SER A 51 11.62 12.34 4.59
CA SER A 51 12.59 11.74 3.68
C SER A 51 12.62 12.52 2.37
N THR A 52 13.77 13.11 2.05
CA THR A 52 13.98 13.85 0.80
C THR A 52 14.84 13.01 -0.14
N PRO A 53 14.38 12.69 -1.35
CA PRO A 53 15.19 11.98 -2.32
C PRO A 53 16.45 12.76 -2.69
N ASN A 54 17.59 12.08 -2.70
CA ASN A 54 18.84 12.58 -3.25
C ASN A 54 19.18 11.76 -4.51
N VAL A 55 18.67 12.21 -5.65
CA VAL A 55 18.82 11.50 -6.92
C VAL A 55 20.29 11.36 -7.31
N LYS A 56 21.14 12.36 -7.02
CA LYS A 56 22.56 12.33 -7.35
C LYS A 56 23.28 11.19 -6.62
N GLU A 57 23.03 11.05 -5.34
CA GLU A 57 23.67 10.01 -4.49
C GLU A 57 22.86 8.70 -4.47
N ASN A 58 21.72 8.65 -5.16
CA ASN A 58 20.78 7.52 -5.20
C ASN A 58 20.33 7.05 -3.81
N THR A 59 20.08 7.98 -2.91
CA THR A 59 19.72 7.75 -1.50
C THR A 59 18.56 8.66 -1.07
N PHE A 60 18.16 8.53 0.17
CA PHE A 60 17.22 9.45 0.83
C PHE A 60 17.89 10.11 2.02
N ASN A 61 17.81 11.44 2.10
CA ASN A 61 18.16 12.18 3.30
C ASN A 61 16.95 12.14 4.25
N LYS A 62 17.14 11.61 5.45
CA LYS A 62 16.08 11.47 6.44
C LYS A 62 16.33 12.42 7.61
N GLU A 63 15.35 13.25 7.90
CA GLU A 63 15.35 14.23 8.99
C GLU A 63 14.18 13.98 9.90
N TYR A 64 14.31 14.38 11.17
CA TYR A 64 13.29 14.20 12.19
C TYR A 64 12.89 15.52 12.81
N TYR A 65 11.60 15.66 13.11
CA TYR A 65 11.03 16.87 13.69
C TYR A 65 10.02 16.52 14.77
N LYS A 66 9.85 17.43 15.73
CA LYS A 66 8.65 17.48 16.56
C LYS A 66 7.80 18.68 16.14
N LEU A 67 6.54 18.45 15.92
CA LEU A 67 5.56 19.44 15.49
C LEU A 67 4.48 19.55 16.55
N ALA A 68 4.24 20.77 17.07
CA ALA A 68 3.21 20.97 18.09
C ALA A 68 1.82 20.65 17.51
N VAL A 69 0.99 19.91 18.25
CA VAL A 69 -0.39 19.56 17.83
C VAL A 69 -1.26 20.81 17.57
N LYS A 70 -0.90 21.93 18.19
CA LYS A 70 -1.56 23.24 17.98
C LYS A 70 -1.08 24.00 16.75
N GLY A 71 -0.12 23.42 16.01
CA GLY A 71 0.53 24.05 14.88
C GLY A 71 1.78 24.84 15.27
N GLY A 72 2.45 25.40 14.28
CA GLY A 72 3.69 26.16 14.43
C GLY A 72 4.83 25.62 13.59
N VAL A 73 6.02 26.13 13.78
CA VAL A 73 7.20 25.72 13.03
C VAL A 73 7.71 24.36 13.53
N PRO A 74 7.97 23.38 12.66
CA PRO A 74 8.58 22.12 13.05
C PRO A 74 9.94 22.33 13.71
N ILE A 75 10.21 21.67 14.83
CA ILE A 75 11.46 21.75 15.58
C ILE A 75 12.32 20.54 15.21
N PRO A 76 13.51 20.71 14.61
CA PRO A 76 14.41 19.59 14.32
C PRO A 76 14.82 18.85 15.59
N ILE A 77 14.87 17.52 15.52
CA ILE A 77 15.32 16.64 16.60
C ILE A 77 16.23 15.55 16.07
N SER A 78 17.01 14.92 16.95
CA SER A 78 17.86 13.80 16.55
C SER A 78 17.09 12.47 16.52
N LYS A 79 17.68 11.46 15.88
CA LYS A 79 17.14 10.09 15.87
C LYS A 79 17.07 9.51 17.30
N GLU A 80 18.08 9.78 18.12
CA GLU A 80 18.13 9.35 19.51
C GLU A 80 17.00 9.99 20.36
N GLU A 81 16.61 11.21 20.01
CA GLU A 81 15.46 11.86 20.67
C GLU A 81 14.15 11.18 20.27
N VAL A 82 13.99 10.79 19.01
CA VAL A 82 12.85 9.97 18.55
C VAL A 82 12.81 8.65 19.31
N GLU A 83 13.93 7.93 19.40
CA GLU A 83 14.03 6.64 20.07
C GLU A 83 13.63 6.72 21.57
N LYS A 84 13.91 7.80 22.26
CA LYS A 84 13.45 8.02 23.66
C LYS A 84 11.93 7.99 23.80
N PHE A 85 11.19 8.40 22.77
CA PHE A 85 9.73 8.44 22.80
C PHE A 85 9.09 7.15 22.23
N THR A 86 9.78 6.46 21.33
CA THR A 86 9.24 5.27 20.63
C THR A 86 9.67 3.95 21.26
N THR A 87 10.68 3.94 22.13
CA THR A 87 11.12 2.74 22.83
C THR A 87 10.00 2.17 23.71
N LYS A 88 9.69 0.91 23.51
CA LYS A 88 8.60 0.19 24.18
C LYS A 88 9.02 -0.30 25.55
N TYR A 89 9.00 0.56 26.55
CA TYR A 89 9.23 0.19 27.93
C TYR A 89 7.97 -0.42 28.56
N ASN A 90 8.18 -1.35 29.49
CA ASN A 90 7.13 -1.78 30.42
C ASN A 90 6.75 -0.65 31.39
N THR A 91 5.75 -0.89 32.23
CA THR A 91 5.15 0.16 33.09
C THR A 91 6.13 0.83 34.05
N ASP A 92 7.08 0.09 34.63
CA ASP A 92 8.11 0.59 35.55
C ASP A 92 9.43 1.00 34.84
N LYS A 93 9.48 0.88 33.53
CA LYS A 93 10.63 1.16 32.66
C LYS A 93 11.89 0.33 32.96
N SER A 94 11.75 -0.80 33.64
CA SER A 94 12.85 -1.72 33.91
C SER A 94 13.20 -2.62 32.72
N LEU A 95 12.25 -2.84 31.84
CA LEU A 95 12.35 -3.70 30.65
C LEU A 95 11.90 -2.96 29.40
N LYS A 96 12.51 -3.26 28.26
CA LYS A 96 12.06 -2.80 26.94
C LYS A 96 11.86 -3.98 25.99
N LEU A 97 10.92 -3.82 25.05
CA LEU A 97 10.74 -4.74 23.92
C LEU A 97 11.58 -4.30 22.74
N THR A 98 12.24 -5.27 22.14
CA THR A 98 12.95 -5.14 20.86
C THR A 98 12.69 -6.38 20.03
N HIS A 99 13.21 -6.44 18.82
CA HIS A 99 13.28 -7.67 18.05
C HIS A 99 14.70 -7.89 17.52
N LYS A 100 15.02 -9.15 17.21
CA LYS A 100 16.32 -9.54 16.71
C LYS A 100 16.18 -10.73 15.77
N GLU A 101 16.97 -10.74 14.72
CA GLU A 101 17.13 -11.90 13.85
C GLU A 101 17.93 -12.98 14.56
N VAL A 102 17.35 -14.19 14.64
CA VAL A 102 17.92 -15.38 15.30
C VAL A 102 18.10 -16.49 14.28
N LYS A 103 19.31 -17.00 14.15
CA LYS A 103 19.64 -18.13 13.25
C LYS A 103 19.21 -19.45 13.89
N LEU A 104 18.27 -20.15 13.28
CA LEU A 104 17.76 -21.44 13.77
C LEU A 104 18.05 -22.61 12.83
N LYS A 105 18.25 -22.36 11.54
CA LYS A 105 18.49 -23.40 10.54
C LYS A 105 19.79 -23.17 9.76
N SER A 106 20.50 -24.25 9.47
CA SER A 106 21.65 -24.23 8.54
C SER A 106 21.14 -24.42 7.12
N VAL A 107 21.13 -23.33 6.36
CA VAL A 107 20.69 -23.27 4.96
C VAL A 107 21.85 -23.01 4.03
N LEU A 108 22.80 -22.17 4.44
CA LEU A 108 23.96 -21.82 3.62
C LEU A 108 24.92 -22.99 3.56
N GLY A 109 25.50 -23.26 2.39
CA GLY A 109 26.47 -24.35 2.20
C GLY A 109 27.64 -24.27 3.19
N LYS A 110 28.13 -23.07 3.50
CA LYS A 110 29.17 -22.82 4.50
C LYS A 110 28.73 -23.13 5.95
N ASP A 111 27.44 -23.11 6.27
CA ASP A 111 26.93 -23.49 7.58
C ASP A 111 26.77 -25.03 7.69
N ILE A 112 26.57 -25.71 6.55
CA ILE A 112 26.43 -27.18 6.48
C ILE A 112 27.80 -27.85 6.42
N TYR A 113 28.72 -27.28 5.62
CA TYR A 113 30.10 -27.74 5.44
C TYR A 113 31.04 -26.57 5.73
N THR A 114 31.57 -26.50 6.95
CA THR A 114 32.36 -25.36 7.44
C THR A 114 33.72 -25.21 6.77
N ASP A 115 34.23 -26.24 6.09
CA ASP A 115 35.43 -26.24 5.26
C ASP A 115 35.20 -25.58 3.87
N LEU A 116 33.94 -25.28 3.52
CA LEU A 116 33.54 -24.63 2.27
C LEU A 116 33.03 -23.19 2.53
N ASP A 117 33.83 -22.39 3.23
CA ASP A 117 33.50 -21.04 3.70
C ASP A 117 33.16 -20.04 2.57
N LYS A 118 33.63 -20.31 1.35
CA LYS A 118 33.37 -19.51 0.15
C LYS A 118 32.19 -19.99 -0.70
N SER A 119 31.51 -21.07 -0.28
CA SER A 119 30.34 -21.57 -1.00
C SER A 119 29.16 -20.58 -0.87
N SER A 120 28.57 -20.21 -2.00
CA SER A 120 27.33 -19.40 -2.07
C SER A 120 26.06 -20.25 -2.20
N GLY A 121 26.21 -21.60 -2.20
CA GLY A 121 25.10 -22.52 -2.34
C GLY A 121 24.15 -22.45 -1.15
N LYS A 122 22.84 -22.60 -1.41
CA LYS A 122 21.77 -22.66 -0.41
C LYS A 122 21.01 -23.96 -0.60
N LEU A 123 20.76 -24.69 0.49
CA LEU A 123 20.02 -25.96 0.46
C LEU A 123 18.68 -25.81 1.15
N TYR A 124 17.61 -26.00 0.41
CA TYR A 124 16.22 -25.94 0.89
C TYR A 124 15.55 -27.30 0.77
N SER A 125 14.76 -27.65 1.76
CA SER A 125 13.93 -28.88 1.80
C SER A 125 12.43 -28.58 1.88
N SER A 126 12.04 -27.30 1.81
CA SER A 126 10.64 -26.86 1.89
C SER A 126 10.43 -25.56 1.11
N LEU A 127 9.17 -25.13 0.96
CA LEU A 127 8.78 -24.01 0.10
C LEU A 127 8.98 -22.63 0.74
N ASP A 128 9.25 -22.53 2.04
CA ASP A 128 9.54 -21.28 2.75
C ASP A 128 10.94 -20.72 2.48
N HIS A 129 11.44 -20.88 1.24
CA HIS A 129 12.79 -20.54 0.85
C HIS A 129 12.97 -19.07 0.42
N ARG A 130 11.88 -18.40 -0.01
CA ARG A 130 11.84 -16.98 -0.39
C ARG A 130 10.66 -16.29 0.24
N HIS A 131 10.77 -14.98 0.44
CA HIS A 131 9.67 -14.14 0.86
C HIS A 131 9.82 -12.74 0.28
N TRP A 132 8.87 -12.29 -0.49
CA TRP A 132 8.79 -10.97 -1.13
C TRP A 132 9.99 -10.67 -2.04
N ASP A 133 11.13 -10.21 -1.48
CA ASP A 133 12.36 -9.84 -2.19
C ASP A 133 13.62 -10.47 -1.56
N THR A 134 13.46 -11.36 -0.59
CA THR A 134 14.54 -11.95 0.17
C THR A 134 14.51 -13.48 0.14
N TRP A 135 15.71 -14.08 0.23
CA TRP A 135 15.89 -15.51 0.44
C TRP A 135 15.97 -15.78 1.93
N ASN A 136 15.25 -16.79 2.40
CA ASN A 136 15.38 -17.27 3.77
C ASN A 136 16.75 -17.95 3.96
N GLU A 137 17.57 -17.41 4.83
CA GLU A 137 18.91 -17.95 5.17
C GLU A 137 18.92 -18.75 6.47
N GLY A 138 17.74 -19.11 6.97
CA GLY A 138 17.57 -19.89 8.20
C GLY A 138 17.45 -19.04 9.46
N SER A 139 17.24 -17.74 9.31
CA SER A 139 17.04 -16.79 10.41
C SER A 139 15.57 -16.37 10.50
N TYR A 140 15.14 -16.04 11.74
CA TYR A 140 13.79 -15.64 12.07
C TYR A 140 13.81 -14.41 12.98
N ASN A 141 12.88 -13.48 12.79
CA ASN A 141 12.72 -12.34 13.70
C ASN A 141 12.05 -12.82 15.00
N HIS A 142 12.73 -12.63 16.12
CA HIS A 142 12.20 -12.95 17.44
C HIS A 142 12.05 -11.72 18.31
N VAL A 143 10.99 -11.68 19.11
CA VAL A 143 10.78 -10.64 20.12
C VAL A 143 11.71 -10.86 21.30
N MET A 144 12.44 -9.82 21.68
CA MET A 144 13.37 -9.81 22.80
C MET A 144 12.87 -8.90 23.92
N ILE A 145 13.02 -9.36 25.16
CA ILE A 145 12.90 -8.53 26.35
C ILE A 145 14.32 -8.17 26.79
N GLU A 146 14.62 -6.88 26.85
CA GLU A 146 15.94 -6.39 27.28
C GLU A 146 15.84 -5.63 28.61
N ASP A 147 16.69 -6.00 29.58
CA ASP A 147 16.78 -5.33 30.88
C ASP A 147 17.69 -4.10 30.84
N SER A 148 17.76 -3.37 31.96
CA SER A 148 18.58 -2.17 32.11
C SER A 148 20.09 -2.40 31.94
N ASN A 149 20.57 -3.64 32.04
CA ASN A 149 21.96 -4.03 31.85
C ASN A 149 22.25 -4.48 30.40
N GLY A 150 21.24 -4.44 29.52
CA GLY A 150 21.34 -4.87 28.14
C GLY A 150 21.24 -6.40 27.95
N LYS A 151 20.88 -7.15 28.99
CA LYS A 151 20.65 -8.60 28.86
C LYS A 151 19.32 -8.84 28.13
N GLN A 152 19.40 -9.57 27.05
CA GLN A 152 18.25 -9.95 26.23
C GLN A 152 17.73 -11.35 26.61
N THR A 153 16.42 -11.48 26.65
CA THR A 153 15.69 -12.75 26.77
C THR A 153 14.84 -12.93 25.54
N ASP A 154 15.04 -14.00 24.80
CA ASP A 154 14.23 -14.42 23.66
C ASP A 154 12.95 -15.07 24.18
N ILE A 155 11.78 -14.53 23.87
CA ILE A 155 10.49 -15.10 24.28
C ILE A 155 9.92 -16.07 23.24
N MET A 156 10.61 -16.22 22.11
CA MET A 156 10.28 -17.13 21.02
C MET A 156 11.36 -18.19 20.80
N GLU A 157 12.23 -18.43 21.81
CA GLU A 157 13.38 -19.34 21.76
C GLU A 157 13.01 -20.66 21.06
N GLU A 158 13.84 -21.07 20.08
CA GLU A 158 13.67 -22.28 19.25
C GLU A 158 12.45 -22.29 18.31
N LEU A 159 11.61 -21.26 18.29
CA LEU A 159 10.43 -21.21 17.41
C LEU A 159 10.81 -20.68 16.01
N PRO A 160 10.65 -21.47 14.94
CA PRO A 160 10.95 -21.02 13.58
C PRO A 160 9.81 -20.15 12.99
N TYR A 161 9.44 -19.11 13.73
CA TYR A 161 8.36 -18.19 13.38
C TYR A 161 8.86 -16.75 13.40
N TYR A 162 8.17 -15.86 12.73
CA TYR A 162 8.54 -14.44 12.61
C TYR A 162 7.65 -13.55 13.47
N CYS A 163 8.25 -12.72 14.31
CA CYS A 163 7.64 -11.54 14.88
C CYS A 163 8.72 -10.43 15.04
N PRO A 164 8.67 -9.31 14.34
CA PRO A 164 7.63 -8.89 13.36
C PRO A 164 7.43 -9.85 12.17
N GLN A 165 6.18 -9.86 11.66
CA GLN A 165 5.80 -10.67 10.51
C GLN A 165 6.55 -10.22 9.25
N LEU A 166 6.78 -11.14 8.33
CA LEU A 166 7.26 -10.82 6.98
C LEU A 166 6.08 -10.92 5.98
N PRO A 167 6.07 -10.08 4.92
CA PRO A 167 7.00 -8.98 4.62
C PRO A 167 6.63 -7.65 5.28
N PHE A 168 5.41 -7.50 5.82
CA PHE A 168 4.81 -6.20 6.15
C PHE A 168 4.57 -5.97 7.65
N GLY A 169 5.02 -6.86 8.52
CA GLY A 169 4.97 -6.66 9.96
C GLY A 169 5.98 -5.63 10.46
N GLY A 170 5.69 -5.05 11.61
CA GLY A 170 6.51 -4.03 12.23
C GLY A 170 6.36 -4.00 13.76
N ASP A 171 6.66 -2.85 14.31
CA ASP A 171 6.59 -2.65 15.75
C ASP A 171 5.19 -2.81 16.35
N GLU A 172 4.13 -2.73 15.53
CA GLU A 172 2.75 -3.00 15.93
C GLU A 172 2.47 -4.47 16.25
N ASP A 173 3.31 -5.39 15.79
CA ASP A 173 3.13 -6.83 15.99
C ASP A 173 3.44 -7.30 17.40
N TYR A 174 4.11 -6.48 18.24
CA TYR A 174 4.41 -6.85 19.63
C TYR A 174 4.23 -5.68 20.59
N ILE A 175 3.54 -5.90 21.71
CA ILE A 175 3.19 -4.87 22.67
C ILE A 175 3.25 -5.39 24.11
N TRP A 176 3.44 -4.47 25.06
CA TRP A 176 3.24 -4.77 26.47
C TRP A 176 1.75 -4.81 26.86
N SER A 177 1.40 -5.67 27.82
CA SER A 177 0.16 -5.50 28.58
C SER A 177 0.24 -4.22 29.42
N LEU A 178 -0.93 -3.66 29.81
CA LEU A 178 -0.98 -2.39 30.57
C LEU A 178 -0.23 -2.45 31.90
N ASP A 179 -0.18 -3.60 32.54
CA ASP A 179 0.54 -3.79 33.81
C ASP A 179 2.04 -4.10 33.61
N GLY A 180 2.49 -4.25 32.35
CA GLY A 180 3.88 -4.52 31.99
C GLY A 180 4.37 -5.92 32.35
N LYS A 181 3.47 -6.86 32.68
CA LYS A 181 3.83 -8.22 33.10
C LYS A 181 3.71 -9.27 32.01
N LYS A 182 3.11 -8.91 30.87
CA LYS A 182 2.91 -9.79 29.73
C LYS A 182 3.30 -9.08 28.45
N VAL A 183 3.66 -9.87 27.44
CA VAL A 183 3.92 -9.42 26.07
C VAL A 183 2.93 -10.09 25.14
N LEU A 184 2.24 -9.31 24.33
CA LEU A 184 1.48 -9.82 23.21
C LEU A 184 2.35 -9.72 21.96
N TYR A 185 2.30 -10.76 21.13
CA TYR A 185 2.97 -10.76 19.84
C TYR A 185 2.16 -11.51 18.79
N VAL A 186 2.28 -11.08 17.54
CA VAL A 186 1.60 -11.67 16.38
C VAL A 186 2.56 -12.57 15.63
N THR A 187 2.16 -13.80 15.36
CA THR A 187 2.96 -14.70 14.53
C THR A 187 2.12 -15.70 13.77
N LYS A 188 2.58 -16.10 12.58
CA LYS A 188 2.11 -17.25 11.83
C LYS A 188 2.87 -18.49 12.32
N ALA A 189 2.26 -19.27 13.22
CA ALA A 189 2.88 -20.47 13.81
C ALA A 189 2.85 -21.66 12.83
N LYS A 190 3.42 -21.45 11.64
CA LYS A 190 3.53 -22.44 10.56
C LYS A 190 4.93 -22.42 9.96
N VAL A 191 5.35 -23.50 9.35
CA VAL A 191 6.67 -23.67 8.74
C VAL A 191 6.58 -24.38 7.40
N GLY A 192 7.59 -24.20 6.57
CA GLY A 192 7.75 -24.94 5.31
C GLY A 192 6.58 -24.72 4.36
N THR A 193 6.03 -25.81 3.83
CA THR A 193 4.91 -25.75 2.89
C THR A 193 3.66 -25.15 3.52
N ASP A 194 3.36 -25.43 4.79
CA ASP A 194 2.19 -24.87 5.46
C ASP A 194 2.28 -23.34 5.64
N TYR A 195 3.51 -22.79 5.74
CA TYR A 195 3.73 -21.36 5.84
C TYR A 195 3.29 -20.63 4.56
N VAL A 196 3.63 -21.17 3.39
CA VAL A 196 3.31 -20.54 2.10
C VAL A 196 1.86 -20.78 1.62
N LEU A 197 1.16 -21.72 2.26
CA LEU A 197 -0.24 -22.04 1.94
C LEU A 197 -1.26 -21.32 2.83
N SER A 198 -0.81 -20.62 3.87
CA SER A 198 -1.70 -20.07 4.90
C SER A 198 -1.45 -18.59 5.14
N THR A 199 -2.53 -17.86 5.42
CA THR A 199 -2.51 -16.49 5.95
C THR A 199 -2.74 -16.44 7.46
N ASN A 200 -3.03 -17.59 8.10
CA ASN A 200 -3.44 -17.64 9.50
C ASN A 200 -2.33 -17.18 10.45
N THR A 201 -2.47 -15.98 11.01
CA THR A 201 -1.68 -15.45 12.12
C THR A 201 -2.52 -15.45 13.38
N ASP A 202 -1.87 -15.67 14.52
CA ASP A 202 -2.51 -15.60 15.83
C ASP A 202 -1.83 -14.55 16.73
N ILE A 203 -2.56 -14.08 17.73
CA ILE A 203 -2.06 -13.22 18.80
C ILE A 203 -1.73 -14.09 20.01
N TYR A 204 -0.46 -14.12 20.36
CA TYR A 204 0.06 -14.87 21.51
C TYR A 204 0.33 -13.94 22.68
N GLU A 205 0.07 -14.42 23.89
CA GLU A 205 0.36 -13.74 25.15
C GLU A 205 1.44 -14.52 25.91
N TYR A 206 2.62 -13.92 26.10
CA TYR A 206 3.71 -14.45 26.93
C TYR A 206 3.66 -13.82 28.32
N ASP A 207 3.56 -14.63 29.37
CA ASP A 207 3.56 -14.20 30.77
C ASP A 207 4.98 -14.29 31.36
N LEU A 208 5.49 -13.15 31.89
CA LEU A 208 6.87 -13.03 32.36
C LEU A 208 7.16 -13.91 33.58
N ALA A 209 6.18 -14.08 34.47
CA ALA A 209 6.37 -14.80 35.71
C ALA A 209 6.38 -16.32 35.52
N SER A 210 5.42 -16.81 34.75
CA SER A 210 5.29 -18.25 34.46
C SER A 210 6.10 -18.72 33.26
N LYS A 211 6.56 -17.81 32.41
CA LYS A 211 7.20 -18.06 31.11
C LYS A 211 6.34 -18.90 30.16
N LYS A 212 5.04 -18.81 30.29
CA LYS A 212 4.09 -19.56 29.45
C LYS A 212 3.53 -18.65 28.38
N THR A 213 3.35 -19.20 27.18
CA THR A 213 2.67 -18.56 26.05
C THR A 213 1.27 -19.14 25.90
N THR A 214 0.28 -18.28 25.68
CA THR A 214 -1.12 -18.65 25.42
C THR A 214 -1.56 -18.03 24.11
N ASN A 215 -2.22 -18.79 23.24
CA ASN A 215 -2.85 -18.28 22.03
C ASN A 215 -4.20 -17.63 22.38
N LEU A 216 -4.34 -16.32 22.15
CA LEU A 216 -5.55 -15.56 22.46
C LEU A 216 -6.61 -15.68 21.36
N THR A 217 -6.21 -16.01 20.14
CA THR A 217 -7.08 -16.10 18.96
C THR A 217 -7.23 -17.52 18.45
N GLU A 218 -6.85 -18.52 19.26
CA GLU A 218 -6.94 -19.95 18.91
C GLU A 218 -8.30 -20.31 18.28
N GLY A 219 -8.25 -20.94 17.10
CA GLY A 219 -9.44 -21.33 16.32
C GLY A 219 -10.04 -20.23 15.46
N MET A 220 -9.50 -19.00 15.47
CA MET A 220 -9.74 -18.02 14.42
C MET A 220 -8.84 -18.34 13.22
N MET A 221 -9.38 -18.12 12.01
CA MET A 221 -8.68 -18.44 10.77
C MET A 221 -8.40 -17.15 10.01
N GLY A 222 -7.34 -17.10 9.24
CA GLY A 222 -6.91 -15.90 8.53
C GLY A 222 -6.03 -14.98 9.38
N TYR A 223 -5.90 -13.72 9.00
CA TYR A 223 -5.05 -12.78 9.73
C TYR A 223 -5.72 -12.28 11.01
N ASP A 224 -5.05 -12.44 12.16
CA ASP A 224 -5.32 -11.75 13.41
C ASP A 224 -4.13 -10.83 13.71
N THR A 225 -4.33 -9.51 13.65
CA THR A 225 -3.24 -8.51 13.63
C THR A 225 -3.55 -7.26 14.43
N ASN A 226 -2.54 -6.40 14.61
CA ASN A 226 -2.67 -5.07 15.23
C ASN A 226 -3.29 -5.09 16.64
N PRO A 227 -2.82 -5.91 17.60
CA PRO A 227 -3.36 -5.90 18.95
C PRO A 227 -3.14 -4.55 19.62
N GLN A 228 -4.18 -3.99 20.23
CA GLN A 228 -4.11 -2.73 20.99
C GLN A 228 -4.99 -2.81 22.22
N TYR A 229 -4.48 -2.32 23.36
CA TYR A 229 -5.27 -2.18 24.57
C TYR A 229 -5.96 -0.82 24.65
N SER A 230 -7.19 -0.79 25.11
CA SER A 230 -7.81 0.43 25.61
C SER A 230 -7.18 0.84 26.95
N LYS A 231 -7.43 2.06 27.38
CA LYS A 231 -7.01 2.55 28.70
C LYS A 231 -7.51 1.67 29.86
N GLU A 232 -8.68 1.03 29.71
CA GLU A 232 -9.29 0.13 30.69
C GLU A 232 -8.85 -1.32 30.56
N GLY A 233 -7.92 -1.64 29.65
CA GLY A 233 -7.40 -3.00 29.46
C GLY A 233 -8.25 -3.89 28.57
N VAL A 234 -9.17 -3.34 27.79
CA VAL A 234 -9.86 -4.10 26.77
C VAL A 234 -8.94 -4.25 25.56
N LEU A 235 -8.61 -5.48 25.19
CA LEU A 235 -7.84 -5.78 23.99
C LEU A 235 -8.73 -5.69 22.76
N ALA A 236 -8.26 -5.04 21.70
CA ALA A 236 -8.84 -5.06 20.37
C ALA A 236 -7.82 -5.55 19.35
N TRP A 237 -8.30 -6.07 18.21
CA TRP A 237 -7.47 -6.47 17.08
C TRP A 237 -8.29 -6.49 15.79
N LEU A 238 -7.60 -6.54 14.64
CA LEU A 238 -8.20 -6.80 13.34
C LEU A 238 -8.15 -8.29 13.04
N SER A 239 -9.22 -8.82 12.43
CA SER A 239 -9.35 -10.24 12.14
C SER A 239 -10.03 -10.49 10.80
N MET A 240 -9.45 -11.38 10.02
CA MET A 240 -10.03 -11.96 8.80
C MET A 240 -10.58 -13.36 9.08
N ALA A 241 -11.62 -13.77 8.37
CA ALA A 241 -12.34 -15.01 8.68
C ALA A 241 -11.74 -16.28 8.03
N HIS A 242 -11.05 -16.12 6.87
CA HIS A 242 -10.68 -17.27 6.04
C HIS A 242 -9.16 -17.40 5.86
N ASP A 243 -8.62 -18.57 6.19
CA ASP A 243 -7.23 -18.90 5.91
C ASP A 243 -6.98 -18.94 4.39
N GLY A 244 -5.84 -18.40 3.97
CA GLY A 244 -5.45 -18.32 2.56
C GLY A 244 -6.03 -17.13 1.79
N ASN A 245 -6.90 -16.32 2.38
CA ASN A 245 -7.49 -15.14 1.76
C ASN A 245 -6.92 -13.84 2.36
N GLU A 246 -5.91 -13.24 1.72
CA GLU A 246 -5.29 -11.98 2.18
C GLU A 246 -6.14 -10.73 1.90
N SER A 247 -7.21 -10.85 1.14
CA SER A 247 -8.14 -9.77 0.79
C SER A 247 -9.53 -9.93 1.43
N ASP A 248 -9.64 -10.84 2.39
CA ASP A 248 -10.89 -11.05 3.12
C ASP A 248 -11.31 -9.78 3.89
N LYS A 249 -12.58 -9.75 4.27
CA LYS A 249 -13.09 -8.68 5.12
C LYS A 249 -12.33 -8.65 6.44
N ASN A 250 -11.74 -7.51 6.75
CA ASN A 250 -11.03 -7.28 8.00
C ASN A 250 -11.99 -6.67 9.03
N ASP A 251 -12.38 -7.45 10.02
CA ASP A 251 -13.30 -7.07 11.09
C ASP A 251 -12.56 -6.59 12.35
N LEU A 252 -13.23 -5.75 13.15
CA LEU A 252 -12.75 -5.29 14.45
C LEU A 252 -13.29 -6.19 15.56
N TYR A 253 -12.40 -6.87 16.26
CA TYR A 253 -12.71 -7.66 17.44
C TYR A 253 -12.24 -7.00 18.73
N ILE A 254 -12.93 -7.32 19.84
CA ILE A 254 -12.49 -7.01 21.20
C ILE A 254 -12.55 -8.26 22.08
N LEU A 255 -11.63 -8.35 23.03
CA LEU A 255 -11.67 -9.33 24.12
C LEU A 255 -12.22 -8.67 25.39
N LYS A 256 -13.40 -9.05 25.80
CA LYS A 256 -14.07 -8.51 26.99
C LYS A 256 -14.61 -9.64 27.86
N ASN A 257 -14.21 -9.66 29.12
CA ASN A 257 -14.63 -10.71 30.09
C ASN A 257 -14.41 -12.13 29.54
N GLY A 258 -13.26 -12.37 28.88
CA GLY A 258 -12.91 -13.66 28.28
C GLY A 258 -13.71 -14.05 27.03
N LYS A 259 -14.53 -13.13 26.49
CA LYS A 259 -15.29 -13.34 25.26
C LYS A 259 -14.75 -12.50 24.13
N ARG A 260 -14.55 -13.11 22.97
CA ARG A 260 -14.25 -12.42 21.70
C ARG A 260 -15.55 -11.90 21.10
N ILE A 261 -15.61 -10.63 20.79
CA ILE A 261 -16.80 -9.94 20.26
C ILE A 261 -16.41 -9.24 18.98
N ASN A 262 -17.03 -9.59 17.86
CA ASN A 262 -16.90 -8.88 16.59
C ASN A 262 -17.81 -7.63 16.62
N LEU A 263 -17.21 -6.44 16.58
CA LEU A 263 -17.92 -5.17 16.61
C LEU A 263 -18.45 -4.75 15.23
N THR A 264 -17.95 -5.31 14.15
CA THR A 264 -18.24 -4.89 12.78
C THR A 264 -18.85 -5.99 11.91
N ALA A 265 -19.32 -7.08 12.54
CA ALA A 265 -19.87 -8.25 11.83
C ALA A 265 -20.93 -7.90 10.77
N GLN A 266 -21.78 -6.90 11.05
CA GLN A 266 -22.89 -6.48 10.17
C GLN A 266 -22.53 -5.35 9.21
N TRP A 267 -21.28 -4.86 9.24
CA TRP A 267 -20.84 -3.79 8.37
C TRP A 267 -20.35 -4.35 7.03
N ASP A 268 -20.96 -3.88 5.93
CA ASP A 268 -20.60 -4.30 4.57
C ASP A 268 -19.37 -3.54 4.04
N ASN A 269 -18.26 -3.59 4.81
CA ASN A 269 -17.00 -2.96 4.45
C ASN A 269 -15.84 -3.61 5.21
N THR A 270 -14.60 -3.28 4.85
CA THR A 270 -13.36 -3.75 5.46
C THR A 270 -12.63 -2.61 6.19
N ILE A 271 -11.77 -2.95 7.15
CA ILE A 271 -11.01 -1.99 7.96
C ILE A 271 -9.54 -2.06 7.59
N PHE A 272 -8.91 -0.92 7.28
CA PHE A 272 -7.48 -0.84 6.98
C PHE A 272 -6.63 -0.62 8.22
N SER A 273 -7.10 0.22 9.15
CA SER A 273 -6.42 0.46 10.41
C SER A 273 -7.37 1.01 11.47
N TYR A 274 -6.96 0.97 12.74
CA TYR A 274 -7.78 1.50 13.82
C TYR A 274 -6.95 2.07 14.96
N ARG A 275 -7.60 2.86 15.82
CA ARG A 275 -7.02 3.37 17.06
C ARG A 275 -8.08 3.62 18.12
N TRP A 276 -7.77 3.25 19.38
CA TRP A 276 -8.61 3.57 20.52
C TRP A 276 -8.68 5.08 20.77
N SER A 277 -9.85 5.57 21.22
CA SER A 277 -9.98 6.89 21.83
C SER A 277 -9.32 6.91 23.20
N ASN A 278 -8.86 8.10 23.65
CA ASN A 278 -8.20 8.25 24.94
C ASN A 278 -9.08 7.87 26.15
N ASP A 279 -10.41 7.91 26.02
CA ASP A 279 -11.35 7.51 27.05
C ASP A 279 -11.73 6.01 26.99
N GLY A 280 -11.17 5.25 26.04
CA GLY A 280 -11.43 3.81 25.87
C GLY A 280 -12.86 3.45 25.49
N LYS A 281 -13.70 4.42 25.11
CA LYS A 281 -15.12 4.19 24.80
C LYS A 281 -15.41 4.05 23.31
N ARG A 282 -14.51 4.55 22.49
CA ARG A 282 -14.64 4.56 21.02
C ARG A 282 -13.39 4.02 20.37
N ILE A 283 -13.57 3.52 19.16
CA ILE A 283 -12.47 3.15 18.27
C ILE A 283 -12.66 3.91 16.97
N TYR A 284 -11.62 4.64 16.57
CA TYR A 284 -11.55 5.29 15.26
C TYR A 284 -10.99 4.30 14.25
N LEU A 285 -11.57 4.29 13.03
CA LEU A 285 -11.23 3.37 11.94
C LEU A 285 -10.88 4.14 10.69
N ILE A 286 -9.96 3.63 9.90
CA ILE A 286 -9.79 3.99 8.50
C ILE A 286 -10.37 2.87 7.66
N ALA A 287 -11.23 3.24 6.71
CA ALA A 287 -11.85 2.28 5.81
C ALA A 287 -12.06 2.87 4.42
N PRO A 288 -12.04 2.03 3.37
CA PRO A 288 -12.30 2.46 2.00
C PRO A 288 -13.79 2.77 1.82
N THR A 289 -14.09 3.80 1.05
CA THR A 289 -15.48 4.14 0.70
C THR A 289 -15.52 4.95 -0.59
N GLN A 290 -16.21 4.43 -1.60
CA GLN A 290 -16.49 5.12 -2.86
C GLN A 290 -15.28 5.85 -3.48
N GLY A 291 -14.16 5.13 -3.64
CA GLY A 291 -12.94 5.67 -4.25
C GLY A 291 -12.10 6.58 -3.34
N THR A 292 -12.31 6.54 -2.04
CA THR A 292 -11.54 7.26 -1.02
C THR A 292 -11.29 6.39 0.20
N GLU A 293 -10.37 6.80 1.08
CA GLU A 293 -10.18 6.26 2.42
C GLU A 293 -10.63 7.30 3.44
N GLN A 294 -11.59 6.96 4.29
CA GLN A 294 -12.19 7.91 5.22
C GLN A 294 -12.11 7.45 6.67
N LEU A 295 -12.26 8.40 7.57
CA LEU A 295 -12.31 8.16 9.00
C LEU A 295 -13.72 7.79 9.45
N PHE A 296 -13.81 6.72 10.24
CA PHE A 296 -15.04 6.26 10.88
C PHE A 296 -14.85 6.13 12.39
N VAL A 297 -15.96 5.94 13.14
CA VAL A 297 -15.93 5.69 14.57
C VAL A 297 -16.93 4.63 14.97
N VAL A 298 -16.54 3.76 15.91
CA VAL A 298 -17.39 2.77 16.58
C VAL A 298 -17.49 3.11 18.06
N ASP A 299 -18.71 3.13 18.60
CA ASP A 299 -18.97 3.18 20.04
C ASP A 299 -18.97 1.78 20.61
N VAL A 300 -17.92 1.42 21.36
CA VAL A 300 -17.65 0.03 21.83
C VAL A 300 -18.73 -0.49 22.79
N TYR A 301 -19.38 0.41 23.54
CA TYR A 301 -20.40 0.04 24.54
C TYR A 301 -21.85 0.31 24.06
N SER A 302 -22.01 0.70 22.81
CA SER A 302 -23.34 0.86 22.19
C SER A 302 -23.95 -0.51 21.87
N LYS A 303 -25.29 -0.56 21.82
CA LYS A 303 -26.02 -1.71 21.24
C LYS A 303 -25.86 -1.77 19.72
N ASN A 304 -25.69 -0.63 19.09
CA ASN A 304 -25.39 -0.50 17.66
C ASN A 304 -23.89 -0.16 17.52
N THR A 305 -23.12 -1.11 17.02
CA THR A 305 -21.69 -0.97 16.79
C THR A 305 -21.34 -0.70 15.31
N ASN A 306 -22.35 -0.43 14.45
CA ASN A 306 -22.07 -0.07 13.06
C ASN A 306 -21.21 1.20 12.99
N PRO A 307 -20.12 1.19 12.26
CA PRO A 307 -19.24 2.35 12.12
C PRO A 307 -19.97 3.54 11.51
N ARG A 308 -19.79 4.72 12.11
CA ARG A 308 -20.28 5.99 11.59
C ARG A 308 -19.14 6.76 10.95
N GLN A 309 -19.32 7.20 9.71
CA GLN A 309 -18.36 8.00 8.98
C GLN A 309 -18.18 9.38 9.63
N LEU A 310 -16.92 9.83 9.77
CA LEU A 310 -16.56 11.11 10.39
C LEU A 310 -16.04 12.13 9.38
N THR A 311 -15.45 11.69 8.28
CA THR A 311 -14.89 12.58 7.25
C THR A 311 -15.45 12.22 5.88
N GLN A 312 -15.53 13.20 4.99
CA GLN A 312 -15.91 13.01 3.59
C GLN A 312 -15.24 14.08 2.73
N GLY A 313 -14.78 13.69 1.54
CA GLY A 313 -14.17 14.60 0.57
C GLY A 313 -13.33 13.86 -0.46
N VAL A 314 -12.80 14.61 -1.44
CA VAL A 314 -11.90 14.08 -2.47
C VAL A 314 -10.47 14.09 -1.91
N PHE A 315 -10.24 13.21 -0.96
CA PHE A 315 -8.95 12.98 -0.27
C PHE A 315 -9.00 11.65 0.47
N ASP A 316 -7.83 11.14 0.84
CA ASP A 316 -7.68 9.99 1.74
C ASP A 316 -7.22 10.42 3.12
N VAL A 317 -7.80 9.83 4.16
CA VAL A 317 -7.21 9.77 5.50
C VAL A 317 -6.46 8.45 5.60
N ASN A 318 -5.12 8.49 5.48
CA ASN A 318 -4.31 7.27 5.34
C ASN A 318 -4.02 6.56 6.66
N SER A 319 -3.89 7.33 7.76
CA SER A 319 -3.64 6.76 9.08
C SER A 319 -4.05 7.69 10.22
N ILE A 320 -4.26 7.09 11.40
CA ILE A 320 -4.53 7.77 12.64
C ILE A 320 -3.27 7.75 13.50
N VAL A 321 -2.61 8.90 13.67
CA VAL A 321 -1.42 9.01 14.50
C VAL A 321 -1.77 8.86 15.98
N GLY A 322 -2.83 9.52 16.42
CA GLY A 322 -3.35 9.42 17.77
C GLY A 322 -4.24 10.58 18.16
N GLN A 323 -4.81 10.51 19.35
CA GLN A 323 -5.66 11.55 19.92
C GLN A 323 -4.87 12.40 20.94
N ALA A 324 -4.88 13.71 20.76
CA ALA A 324 -4.31 14.70 21.67
C ALA A 324 -5.43 15.60 22.22
N GLY A 325 -5.93 15.31 23.42
CA GLY A 325 -7.10 15.97 23.97
C GLY A 325 -8.32 15.81 23.07
N ASP A 326 -8.83 16.92 22.55
CA ASP A 326 -9.97 16.95 21.62
C ASP A 326 -9.56 16.91 20.14
N GLN A 327 -8.28 16.86 19.85
CA GLN A 327 -7.76 16.77 18.49
C GLN A 327 -7.38 15.33 18.15
N LEU A 328 -7.83 14.84 16.99
CA LEU A 328 -7.31 13.63 16.39
C LEU A 328 -6.28 14.03 15.34
N VAL A 329 -5.06 13.51 15.45
CA VAL A 329 -3.99 13.74 14.47
C VAL A 329 -4.03 12.61 13.45
N VAL A 330 -4.08 12.98 12.17
CA VAL A 330 -4.16 12.04 11.04
C VAL A 330 -3.17 12.42 9.95
N ILE A 331 -2.85 11.46 9.09
CA ILE A 331 -2.16 11.69 7.82
C ILE A 331 -3.21 11.75 6.72
N ARG A 332 -3.09 12.73 5.83
CA ARG A 332 -3.96 12.91 4.66
C ARG A 332 -3.15 13.05 3.39
N THR A 333 -3.71 12.58 2.30
CA THR A 333 -3.22 12.78 0.93
C THR A 333 -4.39 13.01 -0.04
N ASP A 334 -4.08 13.49 -1.24
CA ASP A 334 -4.96 13.44 -2.40
C ASP A 334 -4.14 13.31 -3.69
N MET A 335 -4.78 13.08 -4.83
CA MET A 335 -4.07 12.83 -6.10
C MET A 335 -3.18 13.98 -6.58
N ASN A 336 -3.30 15.19 -5.99
CA ASN A 336 -2.45 16.35 -6.28
C ASN A 336 -1.41 16.65 -5.19
N HIS A 337 -1.53 16.04 -4.00
CA HIS A 337 -0.69 16.35 -2.86
C HIS A 337 -0.24 15.07 -2.15
N ALA A 338 1.07 14.94 -1.95
CA ALA A 338 1.67 13.90 -1.11
C ALA A 338 1.22 14.08 0.37
N THR A 339 1.56 13.10 1.18
CA THR A 339 1.15 13.05 2.60
C THR A 339 1.61 14.27 3.40
N GLU A 340 0.68 14.85 4.14
CA GLU A 340 0.92 15.84 5.21
C GLU A 340 0.08 15.49 6.43
N LEU A 341 0.42 16.07 7.60
CA LEU A 341 -0.31 15.88 8.85
C LEU A 341 -1.47 16.86 8.93
N TYR A 342 -2.58 16.39 9.47
CA TYR A 342 -3.80 17.16 9.72
C TYR A 342 -4.33 16.90 11.12
N THR A 343 -5.11 17.84 11.64
CA THR A 343 -5.89 17.67 12.85
C THR A 343 -7.38 17.71 12.55
N ILE A 344 -8.15 16.96 13.36
CA ILE A 344 -9.61 16.90 13.33
C ILE A 344 -10.11 17.23 14.74
N ASN A 345 -10.95 18.26 14.86
CA ASN A 345 -11.55 18.62 16.14
C ASN A 345 -12.77 17.73 16.44
N LEU A 346 -12.63 16.82 17.37
CA LEU A 346 -13.66 15.86 17.78
C LEU A 346 -14.90 16.49 18.47
N LYS A 347 -14.81 17.77 18.89
CA LYS A 347 -15.91 18.54 19.48
C LYS A 347 -16.69 19.38 18.48
N GLU A 348 -16.34 19.34 17.19
CA GLU A 348 -17.09 20.06 16.16
C GLU A 348 -18.50 19.50 16.03
N LYS A 349 -19.52 20.22 16.54
CA LYS A 349 -20.90 19.70 16.68
C LYS A 349 -21.85 20.12 15.55
N LYS A 350 -21.44 21.02 14.64
CA LYS A 350 -22.36 21.68 13.70
C LYS A 350 -22.35 21.13 12.28
N LYS A 351 -21.55 20.12 11.99
CA LYS A 351 -21.39 19.56 10.66
C LYS A 351 -21.71 18.05 10.67
N GLU A 352 -22.21 17.57 9.58
CA GLU A 352 -22.43 16.14 9.34
C GLU A 352 -21.08 15.41 9.37
N TYR A 353 -20.06 15.99 8.71
CA TYR A 353 -18.68 15.50 8.70
C TYR A 353 -17.72 16.51 9.33
N LEU A 354 -16.68 16.00 9.99
CA LEU A 354 -15.65 16.80 10.65
C LEU A 354 -14.68 17.40 9.63
N SER A 355 -14.22 18.61 9.91
CA SER A 355 -13.25 19.29 9.07
C SER A 355 -11.82 18.90 9.44
N LEU A 356 -10.94 18.86 8.43
CA LEU A 356 -9.52 18.68 8.59
C LEU A 356 -8.81 20.04 8.52
N THR A 357 -7.87 20.27 9.44
CA THR A 357 -6.98 21.43 9.44
C THR A 357 -5.55 20.97 9.23
N GLN A 358 -4.89 21.49 8.21
CA GLN A 358 -3.50 21.14 7.90
C GLN A 358 -2.59 21.55 9.07
N LEU A 359 -1.72 20.62 9.47
CA LEU A 359 -0.81 20.78 10.60
C LEU A 359 0.65 20.91 10.14
N SER A 360 1.06 20.16 9.14
CA SER A 360 2.41 20.23 8.55
C SER A 360 2.38 20.83 7.15
N HIS A 361 3.50 21.45 6.73
CA HIS A 361 3.61 22.26 5.51
C HIS A 361 4.94 22.03 4.79
N PHE A 362 5.44 20.79 4.79
CA PHE A 362 6.78 20.49 4.29
C PHE A 362 6.90 20.64 2.76
N ASN A 363 5.79 20.47 2.02
CA ASN A 363 5.77 20.58 0.55
C ASN A 363 5.04 21.83 0.01
N ASP A 364 4.58 22.74 0.87
CA ASP A 364 3.76 23.90 0.42
C ASP A 364 4.49 24.80 -0.61
N GLU A 365 5.81 24.99 -0.43
CA GLU A 365 6.59 25.83 -1.35
C GLU A 365 6.73 25.19 -2.75
N GLN A 366 6.85 23.85 -2.78
CA GLN A 366 6.89 23.10 -4.03
C GLN A 366 5.53 23.17 -4.75
N TYR A 367 4.44 22.96 -4.02
CA TYR A 367 3.09 22.98 -4.59
C TYR A 367 2.66 24.36 -5.13
N LYS A 368 3.21 25.47 -4.61
CA LYS A 368 2.99 26.80 -5.19
C LYS A 368 3.46 26.90 -6.65
N GLN A 369 4.42 26.05 -7.06
CA GLN A 369 5.00 26.02 -8.39
C GLN A 369 4.37 24.96 -9.30
N ILE A 370 3.59 24.03 -8.76
CA ILE A 370 3.03 22.89 -9.49
C ILE A 370 1.55 23.14 -9.79
N ALA A 371 1.18 23.04 -11.06
CA ALA A 371 -0.20 23.15 -11.49
C ALA A 371 -1.00 21.90 -11.07
N GLN A 372 -2.17 22.10 -10.49
CA GLN A 372 -3.05 21.03 -10.06
C GLN A 372 -3.87 20.49 -11.23
N CYS A 373 -4.10 19.19 -11.21
CA CYS A 373 -4.94 18.50 -12.19
C CYS A 373 -6.40 18.48 -11.71
N PRO A 374 -7.37 18.84 -12.56
CA PRO A 374 -8.78 18.60 -12.23
C PRO A 374 -9.05 17.09 -12.09
N ILE A 375 -9.74 16.71 -11.01
CA ILE A 375 -10.11 15.32 -10.72
C ILE A 375 -11.63 15.25 -10.63
N LYS A 376 -12.24 14.31 -11.34
CA LYS A 376 -13.70 14.13 -11.34
C LYS A 376 -14.08 12.68 -11.14
N GLU A 377 -15.14 12.47 -10.42
CA GLU A 377 -15.86 11.21 -10.32
C GLU A 377 -16.61 10.90 -11.61
N ARG A 378 -16.65 9.63 -12.00
CA ARG A 378 -17.47 9.13 -13.11
C ARG A 378 -18.11 7.80 -12.72
N ILE A 379 -19.39 7.68 -12.94
CA ILE A 379 -20.13 6.42 -12.76
C ILE A 379 -20.34 5.80 -14.13
N ILE A 380 -19.93 4.54 -14.27
CA ILE A 380 -19.91 3.81 -15.53
C ILE A 380 -20.79 2.58 -15.42
N LYS A 381 -21.66 2.36 -16.41
CA LYS A 381 -22.43 1.11 -16.48
C LYS A 381 -21.55 -0.03 -16.99
N THR A 382 -21.47 -1.08 -16.19
CA THR A 382 -20.77 -2.32 -16.54
C THR A 382 -21.62 -3.19 -17.48
N THR A 383 -21.01 -4.20 -18.10
CA THR A 383 -21.72 -5.10 -19.03
C THR A 383 -22.85 -5.89 -18.39
N ASP A 384 -22.82 -6.11 -17.08
CA ASP A 384 -23.88 -6.74 -16.29
C ASP A 384 -24.83 -5.73 -15.61
N GLY A 385 -24.76 -4.44 -16.01
CA GLY A 385 -25.69 -3.38 -15.61
C GLY A 385 -25.44 -2.75 -14.24
N LYS A 386 -24.34 -3.08 -13.56
CA LYS A 386 -23.98 -2.46 -12.27
C LYS A 386 -23.33 -1.09 -12.49
N ASP A 387 -23.35 -0.25 -11.44
CA ASP A 387 -22.67 1.04 -11.43
C ASP A 387 -21.24 0.89 -10.90
N MET A 388 -20.27 1.25 -11.72
CA MET A 388 -18.85 1.23 -11.39
C MET A 388 -18.33 2.64 -11.24
N HIS A 389 -17.76 2.94 -10.09
CA HIS A 389 -17.07 4.20 -9.83
C HIS A 389 -15.72 4.26 -10.56
N ALA A 390 -15.35 5.43 -11.06
CA ALA A 390 -14.03 5.71 -11.62
C ALA A 390 -13.59 7.14 -11.30
N TRP A 391 -12.30 7.34 -11.11
CA TRP A 391 -11.68 8.65 -11.13
C TRP A 391 -11.23 9.00 -12.54
N VAL A 392 -11.46 10.25 -12.95
CA VAL A 392 -10.93 10.83 -14.20
C VAL A 392 -10.06 12.02 -13.84
N ILE A 393 -8.79 11.95 -14.23
CA ILE A 393 -7.80 12.97 -13.96
C ILE A 393 -7.45 13.66 -15.27
N TYR A 394 -7.63 14.98 -15.33
CA TYR A 394 -7.43 15.79 -16.51
C TYR A 394 -6.11 16.55 -16.45
N PRO A 395 -5.50 16.89 -17.62
CA PRO A 395 -4.37 17.82 -17.66
C PRO A 395 -4.66 19.14 -16.92
N PRO A 396 -3.64 19.81 -16.36
CA PRO A 396 -3.85 21.06 -15.60
C PRO A 396 -4.57 22.14 -16.42
N ASP A 397 -4.22 22.29 -17.71
CA ASP A 397 -4.80 23.26 -18.65
C ASP A 397 -5.88 22.61 -19.53
N PHE A 398 -6.71 21.74 -18.94
CA PHE A 398 -7.73 21.02 -19.68
C PHE A 398 -8.72 21.96 -20.40
N ASP A 399 -8.82 21.80 -21.71
CA ASP A 399 -9.76 22.51 -22.58
C ASP A 399 -10.69 21.50 -23.27
N PRO A 400 -12.00 21.48 -23.00
CA PRO A 400 -12.93 20.51 -23.57
C PRO A 400 -13.09 20.61 -25.10
N ASN A 401 -12.53 21.66 -25.75
CA ASN A 401 -12.52 21.81 -27.19
C ASN A 401 -11.29 21.18 -27.87
N LYS A 402 -10.34 20.68 -27.11
CA LYS A 402 -9.15 19.96 -27.60
C LYS A 402 -9.33 18.46 -27.46
N LYS A 403 -8.55 17.70 -28.22
CA LYS A 403 -8.50 16.23 -28.11
C LYS A 403 -7.24 15.79 -27.38
N TYR A 404 -7.41 14.87 -26.44
CA TYR A 404 -6.35 14.36 -25.59
C TYR A 404 -6.17 12.84 -25.75
N PRO A 405 -4.91 12.35 -25.78
CA PRO A 405 -4.65 10.93 -25.59
C PRO A 405 -5.11 10.52 -24.20
N THR A 406 -5.65 9.30 -24.09
CA THR A 406 -6.27 8.85 -22.84
C THR A 406 -5.68 7.51 -22.40
N LEU A 407 -5.36 7.39 -21.12
CA LEU A 407 -4.81 6.19 -20.49
C LEU A 407 -5.86 5.52 -19.59
N LEU A 408 -6.10 4.25 -19.83
CA LEU A 408 -6.75 3.37 -18.88
C LEU A 408 -5.71 2.92 -17.84
N TYR A 409 -5.94 3.23 -16.58
CA TYR A 409 -5.14 2.71 -15.48
C TYR A 409 -5.73 1.41 -14.96
N CYS A 410 -4.95 0.34 -14.99
CA CYS A 410 -5.31 -0.96 -14.44
C CYS A 410 -4.66 -1.13 -13.06
N GLN A 411 -5.49 -1.15 -12.02
CA GLN A 411 -5.04 -1.25 -10.63
C GLN A 411 -4.54 -2.66 -10.31
N GLY A 412 -3.44 -2.73 -9.54
CA GLY A 412 -2.90 -3.96 -8.97
C GLY A 412 -3.71 -4.50 -7.80
N GLY A 413 -3.13 -5.41 -7.07
CA GLY A 413 -3.73 -6.10 -5.93
C GLY A 413 -3.87 -7.60 -6.20
N PRO A 414 -5.04 -8.10 -6.59
CA PRO A 414 -6.15 -7.45 -7.32
C PRO A 414 -7.15 -6.63 -6.49
N GLN A 415 -7.15 -6.75 -5.16
CA GLN A 415 -8.12 -6.10 -4.28
C GLN A 415 -7.51 -4.88 -3.56
N SER A 416 -7.09 -3.87 -4.31
CA SER A 416 -6.54 -2.62 -3.80
C SER A 416 -7.29 -1.42 -4.40
N ILE A 417 -7.94 -0.61 -3.58
CA ILE A 417 -8.78 0.51 -4.02
C ILE A 417 -7.99 1.53 -4.88
N VAL A 418 -8.64 2.05 -5.92
CA VAL A 418 -8.21 3.29 -6.57
C VAL A 418 -8.83 4.44 -5.78
N SER A 419 -8.09 4.89 -4.76
CA SER A 419 -8.46 6.01 -3.90
C SER A 419 -7.80 7.31 -4.35
N GLN A 420 -7.68 8.26 -3.45
CA GLN A 420 -6.98 9.53 -3.68
C GLN A 420 -5.48 9.42 -3.36
N PHE A 421 -4.88 8.23 -3.41
CA PHE A 421 -3.46 8.01 -3.08
C PHE A 421 -2.51 8.85 -3.95
N TYR A 422 -1.41 9.31 -3.36
CA TYR A 422 -0.30 9.98 -4.06
C TYR A 422 0.90 9.04 -4.12
N SER A 423 1.13 8.44 -5.27
CA SER A 423 2.27 7.55 -5.48
C SER A 423 3.45 8.31 -6.11
N PHE A 424 4.68 7.99 -5.67
CA PHE A 424 5.89 8.52 -6.31
C PHE A 424 6.34 7.70 -7.53
N ARG A 425 5.65 6.62 -7.85
CA ARG A 425 5.83 5.81 -9.06
C ARG A 425 4.63 5.96 -9.99
N TRP A 426 3.48 5.44 -9.62
CA TRP A 426 2.21 5.51 -10.36
C TRP A 426 1.47 6.80 -10.00
N ASN A 427 1.98 7.94 -10.45
CA ASN A 427 1.44 9.25 -10.07
C ASN A 427 0.47 9.77 -11.16
N PHE A 428 -0.80 9.91 -10.81
CA PHE A 428 -1.83 10.35 -11.75
C PHE A 428 -1.67 11.82 -12.14
N GLN A 429 -1.29 12.68 -11.19
CA GLN A 429 -1.00 14.09 -11.48
C GLN A 429 0.14 14.21 -12.50
N LEU A 430 1.19 13.40 -12.34
CA LEU A 430 2.31 13.40 -13.28
C LEU A 430 1.86 12.95 -14.68
N MET A 431 1.06 11.85 -14.78
CA MET A 431 0.55 11.39 -16.07
C MET A 431 -0.31 12.46 -16.75
N ALA A 432 -1.23 13.08 -15.99
CA ALA A 432 -2.09 14.13 -16.52
C ALA A 432 -1.29 15.40 -16.88
N SER A 433 -0.28 15.75 -16.08
CA SER A 433 0.64 16.87 -16.38
C SER A 433 1.44 16.69 -17.67
N GLN A 434 1.62 15.45 -18.13
CA GLN A 434 2.24 15.16 -19.43
C GLN A 434 1.23 15.19 -20.60
N GLY A 435 -0.01 15.63 -20.36
CA GLY A 435 -1.02 15.85 -21.40
C GLY A 435 -1.97 14.67 -21.63
N TYR A 436 -2.00 13.68 -20.77
CA TYR A 436 -2.91 12.53 -20.85
C TYR A 436 -4.15 12.73 -19.96
N ILE A 437 -5.32 12.33 -20.45
CA ILE A 437 -6.44 12.06 -19.55
C ILE A 437 -6.21 10.65 -18.97
N VAL A 438 -6.38 10.49 -17.66
CA VAL A 438 -6.29 9.18 -17.00
C VAL A 438 -7.66 8.79 -16.49
N ILE A 439 -8.15 7.62 -16.91
CA ILE A 439 -9.33 6.98 -16.32
C ILE A 439 -8.89 5.80 -15.46
N ALA A 440 -9.27 5.84 -14.18
CA ALA A 440 -8.87 4.89 -13.16
C ALA A 440 -10.11 4.27 -12.49
N PRO A 441 -10.66 3.17 -13.04
CA PRO A 441 -11.90 2.57 -12.57
C PRO A 441 -11.70 1.71 -11.32
N ASN A 442 -12.66 1.79 -10.40
CA ASN A 442 -12.83 0.88 -9.29
C ASN A 442 -13.64 -0.35 -9.74
N ARG A 443 -13.02 -1.16 -10.61
CA ARG A 443 -13.61 -2.38 -11.15
C ARG A 443 -13.89 -3.42 -10.06
N ARG A 444 -14.61 -4.50 -10.39
CA ARG A 444 -14.82 -5.63 -9.50
C ARG A 444 -13.52 -6.12 -8.85
N GLY A 445 -13.59 -6.45 -7.58
CA GLY A 445 -12.47 -6.84 -6.73
C GLY A 445 -11.90 -5.70 -5.87
N LEU A 446 -12.22 -4.41 -6.14
CA LEU A 446 -11.68 -3.32 -5.34
C LEU A 446 -12.57 -3.06 -4.11
N PRO A 447 -11.99 -2.85 -2.90
CA PRO A 447 -12.76 -2.60 -1.69
C PRO A 447 -13.41 -1.20 -1.67
N GLY A 448 -14.37 -0.99 -0.75
CA GLY A 448 -15.08 0.28 -0.58
C GLY A 448 -16.41 0.37 -1.34
N PHE A 449 -16.83 -0.72 -1.97
CA PHE A 449 -18.09 -0.86 -2.73
C PHE A 449 -18.92 -2.08 -2.28
N GLY A 450 -18.69 -2.54 -1.06
CA GLY A 450 -19.27 -3.75 -0.49
C GLY A 450 -18.34 -4.96 -0.55
N VAL A 451 -18.52 -5.88 0.40
CA VAL A 451 -17.69 -7.09 0.52
C VAL A 451 -17.88 -8.02 -0.69
N GLU A 452 -19.11 -8.12 -1.20
CA GLU A 452 -19.41 -8.92 -2.41
C GLU A 452 -18.66 -8.37 -3.64
N TRP A 453 -18.66 -7.05 -3.85
CA TRP A 453 -17.93 -6.44 -4.97
C TRP A 453 -16.43 -6.75 -4.91
N ASN A 454 -15.86 -6.73 -3.72
CA ASN A 454 -14.45 -7.09 -3.48
C ASN A 454 -14.18 -8.56 -3.81
N ALA A 455 -15.02 -9.48 -3.35
CA ALA A 455 -14.83 -10.91 -3.51
C ALA A 455 -15.02 -11.44 -4.95
N GLN A 456 -15.77 -10.72 -5.79
CA GLN A 456 -16.16 -11.18 -7.15
C GLN A 456 -15.02 -11.37 -8.13
N ILE A 457 -13.79 -10.98 -7.80
CA ILE A 457 -12.64 -11.14 -8.69
C ILE A 457 -11.94 -12.50 -8.51
N SER A 458 -11.99 -13.08 -7.30
CA SER A 458 -11.33 -14.35 -7.03
C SER A 458 -11.95 -15.47 -7.88
N GLY A 459 -11.11 -16.18 -8.63
CA GLY A 459 -11.53 -17.18 -9.62
C GLY A 459 -12.09 -16.62 -10.94
N ASP A 460 -12.09 -15.27 -11.12
CA ASP A 460 -12.63 -14.63 -12.34
C ASP A 460 -11.71 -13.54 -12.92
N TRP A 461 -10.41 -13.66 -12.77
CA TRP A 461 -9.44 -12.62 -13.14
C TRP A 461 -9.58 -12.10 -14.56
N GLY A 462 -9.83 -12.96 -15.53
CA GLY A 462 -10.00 -12.62 -16.94
C GLY A 462 -11.45 -12.43 -17.39
N GLY A 463 -12.41 -12.49 -16.47
CA GLY A 463 -13.84 -12.39 -16.76
C GLY A 463 -14.40 -10.98 -16.60
N GLN A 464 -15.31 -10.79 -15.65
CA GLN A 464 -15.98 -9.50 -15.48
C GLN A 464 -15.03 -8.32 -15.17
N PRO A 465 -13.93 -8.46 -14.38
CA PRO A 465 -12.98 -7.36 -14.19
C PRO A 465 -12.37 -6.83 -15.49
N MET A 466 -12.13 -7.68 -16.48
CA MET A 466 -11.65 -7.25 -17.81
C MET A 466 -12.75 -6.51 -18.59
N SER A 467 -13.99 -6.98 -18.49
CA SER A 467 -15.15 -6.31 -19.09
C SER A 467 -15.40 -4.94 -18.44
N ASP A 468 -15.16 -4.81 -17.15
CA ASP A 468 -15.24 -3.53 -16.41
C ASP A 468 -14.19 -2.53 -16.94
N TYR A 469 -12.93 -2.96 -17.16
CA TYR A 469 -11.91 -2.11 -17.77
C TYR A 469 -12.28 -1.66 -19.18
N LEU A 470 -12.78 -2.57 -20.02
CA LEU A 470 -13.24 -2.23 -21.37
C LEU A 470 -14.43 -1.27 -21.33
N SER A 471 -15.38 -1.48 -20.40
CA SER A 471 -16.50 -0.56 -20.20
C SER A 471 -16.02 0.85 -19.82
N ALA A 472 -14.99 0.95 -18.99
CA ALA A 472 -14.44 2.25 -18.56
C ALA A 472 -13.83 3.03 -19.73
N ILE A 473 -12.98 2.40 -20.54
CA ILE A 473 -12.36 3.08 -21.68
C ILE A 473 -13.37 3.37 -22.78
N ASP A 474 -14.32 2.47 -23.04
CA ASP A 474 -15.37 2.69 -24.04
C ASP A 474 -16.33 3.82 -23.62
N ASP A 475 -16.56 3.99 -22.33
CA ASP A 475 -17.43 5.06 -21.82
C ASP A 475 -16.78 6.43 -21.91
N ILE A 476 -15.53 6.60 -21.46
CA ILE A 476 -14.81 7.88 -21.56
C ILE A 476 -14.51 8.25 -23.04
N ALA A 477 -14.34 7.26 -23.91
CA ALA A 477 -14.11 7.48 -25.34
C ALA A 477 -15.31 8.09 -26.07
N LYS A 478 -16.49 8.17 -25.45
CA LYS A 478 -17.65 8.89 -26.02
C LYS A 478 -17.50 10.41 -25.94
N GLU A 479 -16.64 10.88 -25.04
CA GLU A 479 -16.44 12.32 -24.82
C GLU A 479 -15.74 12.97 -26.03
N PRO A 480 -16.16 14.18 -26.44
CA PRO A 480 -15.62 14.86 -27.63
C PRO A 480 -14.15 15.23 -27.50
N TYR A 481 -13.67 15.40 -26.26
CA TYR A 481 -12.27 15.75 -25.96
C TYR A 481 -11.34 14.53 -25.88
N VAL A 482 -11.85 13.30 -26.01
CA VAL A 482 -11.02 12.09 -26.08
C VAL A 482 -10.63 11.79 -27.51
N ASP A 483 -9.33 11.62 -27.74
CA ASP A 483 -8.81 11.14 -29.01
C ASP A 483 -8.88 9.61 -29.07
N LYS A 484 -9.88 9.08 -29.78
CA LYS A 484 -10.11 7.63 -29.90
C LYS A 484 -8.98 6.88 -30.60
N ASP A 485 -8.18 7.59 -31.37
CA ASP A 485 -7.04 7.00 -32.09
C ASP A 485 -5.76 7.01 -31.24
N ARG A 486 -5.81 7.58 -30.02
CA ARG A 486 -4.69 7.65 -29.08
C ARG A 486 -5.11 7.18 -27.68
N LEU A 487 -5.55 5.90 -27.59
CA LEU A 487 -5.86 5.25 -26.32
C LEU A 487 -4.73 4.30 -25.93
N GLY A 488 -4.28 4.37 -24.68
CA GLY A 488 -3.30 3.47 -24.09
C GLY A 488 -3.81 2.82 -22.82
N ALA A 489 -3.20 1.72 -22.39
CA ALA A 489 -3.49 1.12 -21.10
C ALA A 489 -2.19 0.80 -20.35
N VAL A 490 -2.19 1.06 -19.03
CA VAL A 490 -1.01 0.94 -18.17
C VAL A 490 -1.38 0.30 -16.84
N GLY A 491 -0.49 -0.54 -16.27
CA GLY A 491 -0.76 -1.17 -14.99
C GLY A 491 0.40 -1.98 -14.45
N ALA A 492 0.33 -2.31 -13.15
CA ALA A 492 1.34 -3.10 -12.45
C ALA A 492 0.73 -4.26 -11.68
N SER A 493 1.51 -5.34 -11.47
CA SER A 493 1.09 -6.52 -10.71
C SER A 493 -0.13 -7.18 -11.37
N TYR A 494 -1.25 -7.34 -10.66
CA TYR A 494 -2.50 -7.72 -11.31
C TYR A 494 -2.88 -6.72 -12.44
N GLY A 495 -2.57 -5.43 -12.29
CA GLY A 495 -2.74 -4.46 -13.37
C GLY A 495 -1.86 -4.78 -14.58
N GLY A 496 -0.63 -5.25 -14.37
CA GLY A 496 0.26 -5.75 -15.42
C GLY A 496 -0.28 -7.04 -16.08
N TYR A 497 -0.84 -7.96 -15.29
CA TYR A 497 -1.62 -9.09 -15.80
C TYR A 497 -2.77 -8.60 -16.71
N SER A 498 -3.52 -7.61 -16.23
CA SER A 498 -4.63 -7.02 -16.98
C SER A 498 -4.15 -6.47 -18.32
N ILE A 499 -2.99 -5.81 -18.37
CA ILE A 499 -2.39 -5.32 -19.62
C ILE A 499 -2.08 -6.48 -20.58
N TYR A 500 -1.43 -7.54 -20.09
CA TYR A 500 -1.14 -8.71 -20.93
C TYR A 500 -2.40 -9.40 -21.46
N TYR A 501 -3.43 -9.49 -20.61
CA TYR A 501 -4.70 -10.10 -21.01
C TYR A 501 -5.47 -9.20 -21.99
N LEU A 502 -5.56 -7.90 -21.70
CA LEU A 502 -6.20 -6.92 -22.59
C LEU A 502 -5.52 -6.86 -23.97
N ALA A 503 -4.20 -7.00 -24.03
CA ALA A 503 -3.46 -7.05 -25.30
C ALA A 503 -3.97 -8.17 -26.24
N GLY A 504 -4.58 -9.24 -25.69
CA GLY A 504 -5.16 -10.33 -26.46
C GLY A 504 -6.66 -10.20 -26.75
N ILE A 505 -7.37 -9.23 -26.14
CA ILE A 505 -8.84 -9.12 -26.24
C ILE A 505 -9.37 -7.72 -26.59
N HIS A 506 -8.53 -6.69 -26.69
CA HIS A 506 -8.94 -5.28 -26.79
C HIS A 506 -9.60 -4.87 -28.12
N GLN A 507 -9.56 -5.71 -29.15
CA GLN A 507 -10.22 -5.46 -30.44
C GLN A 507 -9.84 -4.09 -31.04
N LYS A 508 -8.53 -3.79 -31.11
CA LYS A 508 -7.96 -2.55 -31.68
C LYS A 508 -8.27 -1.25 -30.91
N ARG A 509 -8.78 -1.32 -29.68
CA ARG A 509 -9.04 -0.11 -28.86
C ARG A 509 -7.78 0.65 -28.52
N PHE A 510 -6.73 -0.05 -28.12
CA PHE A 510 -5.50 0.54 -27.64
C PHE A 510 -4.41 0.58 -28.69
N LYS A 511 -3.59 1.62 -28.68
CA LYS A 511 -2.41 1.82 -29.54
C LYS A 511 -1.10 1.48 -28.82
N THR A 512 -1.12 1.41 -27.49
CA THR A 512 0.06 1.09 -26.69
C THR A 512 -0.32 0.48 -25.35
N PHE A 513 0.62 -0.30 -24.81
CA PHE A 513 0.54 -0.92 -23.50
C PHE A 513 1.81 -0.67 -22.69
N ILE A 514 1.67 -0.55 -21.36
CA ILE A 514 2.79 -0.61 -20.39
C ILE A 514 2.41 -1.57 -19.28
N ALA A 515 3.15 -2.67 -19.14
CA ALA A 515 2.97 -3.69 -18.11
C ALA A 515 4.19 -3.71 -17.17
N HIS A 516 3.98 -3.49 -15.88
CA HIS A 516 5.01 -3.58 -14.87
C HIS A 516 4.74 -4.75 -13.92
N CYS A 517 5.73 -5.64 -13.72
CA CYS A 517 5.61 -6.81 -12.83
C CYS A 517 4.31 -7.61 -13.04
N GLY A 518 3.87 -7.75 -14.28
CA GLY A 518 2.60 -8.41 -14.63
C GLY A 518 2.72 -9.93 -14.68
N VAL A 519 1.67 -10.63 -14.27
CA VAL A 519 1.57 -12.07 -14.43
C VAL A 519 1.20 -12.37 -15.88
N PHE A 520 2.07 -13.09 -16.60
CA PHE A 520 1.86 -13.44 -18.01
C PHE A 520 1.46 -14.91 -18.19
N ASN A 521 2.03 -15.80 -17.40
CA ASN A 521 1.77 -17.23 -17.48
C ASN A 521 1.41 -17.78 -16.08
N LEU A 522 0.13 -18.05 -15.87
CA LEU A 522 -0.39 -18.52 -14.59
C LEU A 522 0.24 -19.85 -14.14
N GLU A 523 0.58 -20.74 -15.09
CA GLU A 523 1.20 -22.04 -14.79
C GLU A 523 2.62 -21.83 -14.19
N SER A 524 3.47 -21.04 -14.86
CA SER A 524 4.81 -20.75 -14.33
C SER A 524 4.76 -19.86 -13.08
N MET A 525 3.79 -18.95 -12.98
CA MET A 525 3.58 -18.14 -11.78
C MET A 525 3.33 -19.02 -10.55
N TYR A 526 2.44 -20.03 -10.67
CA TYR A 526 2.16 -20.96 -9.59
C TYR A 526 3.42 -21.73 -9.12
N GLY A 527 4.27 -22.10 -10.05
CA GLY A 527 5.50 -22.86 -9.77
C GLY A 527 6.66 -22.03 -9.22
N THR A 528 6.58 -20.70 -9.26
CA THR A 528 7.73 -19.83 -8.97
C THR A 528 7.47 -18.69 -8.01
N THR A 529 6.21 -18.37 -7.67
CA THR A 529 5.88 -17.35 -6.65
C THR A 529 6.29 -17.81 -5.24
N GLU A 530 6.50 -16.86 -4.36
CA GLU A 530 6.95 -17.11 -2.99
C GLU A 530 5.82 -17.51 -2.03
N GLU A 531 4.55 -17.14 -2.31
CA GLU A 531 3.37 -17.45 -1.48
C GLU A 531 2.24 -18.05 -2.32
N LEU A 532 1.92 -19.32 -2.06
CA LEU A 532 0.92 -20.07 -2.83
C LEU A 532 -0.52 -19.84 -2.37
N PHE A 533 -0.74 -19.38 -1.12
CA PHE A 533 -2.09 -19.06 -0.64
C PHE A 533 -2.79 -18.07 -1.56
N PHE A 534 -2.05 -17.07 -2.05
CA PHE A 534 -2.56 -16.08 -2.99
C PHE A 534 -3.10 -16.75 -4.26
N ASN A 535 -2.28 -17.58 -4.92
CA ASN A 535 -2.72 -18.27 -6.13
C ASN A 535 -3.87 -19.26 -5.86
N ASN A 536 -3.85 -19.95 -4.74
CA ASN A 536 -4.93 -20.87 -4.38
C ASN A 536 -6.27 -20.13 -4.21
N ASN A 537 -6.27 -18.97 -3.56
CA ASN A 537 -7.48 -18.16 -3.41
C ASN A 537 -7.90 -17.51 -4.74
N GLU A 538 -6.97 -16.86 -5.44
CA GLU A 538 -7.27 -16.00 -6.58
C GLU A 538 -7.46 -16.77 -7.90
N ILE A 539 -6.70 -17.83 -8.11
CA ILE A 539 -6.72 -18.65 -9.32
C ILE A 539 -7.58 -19.91 -9.13
N GLY A 540 -7.78 -20.32 -7.88
CA GLY A 540 -8.61 -21.45 -7.49
C GLY A 540 -7.84 -22.73 -7.19
N GLY A 541 -6.50 -22.77 -7.28
CA GLY A 541 -5.68 -23.93 -6.97
C GLY A 541 -4.56 -24.18 -7.97
N ALA A 542 -3.92 -25.36 -7.88
CA ALA A 542 -2.80 -25.74 -8.71
C ALA A 542 -3.21 -26.11 -10.15
N TYR A 543 -2.35 -25.85 -11.12
CA TYR A 543 -2.63 -26.16 -12.53
C TYR A 543 -2.76 -27.66 -12.82
N TRP A 544 -2.20 -28.54 -11.98
CA TRP A 544 -2.33 -29.99 -12.11
C TRP A 544 -3.60 -30.56 -11.46
N GLU A 545 -4.43 -29.75 -10.82
CA GLU A 545 -5.71 -30.16 -10.26
C GLU A 545 -6.78 -30.28 -11.35
N GLU A 546 -6.69 -31.30 -12.19
CA GLU A 546 -7.54 -31.47 -13.38
C GLU A 546 -9.05 -31.46 -13.09
N ARG A 547 -9.47 -31.86 -11.88
CA ARG A 547 -10.89 -31.91 -11.46
C ARG A 547 -11.38 -30.60 -10.85
N ASN A 548 -10.49 -29.65 -10.57
CA ASN A 548 -10.82 -28.35 -10.02
C ASN A 548 -11.28 -27.41 -11.13
N ALA A 549 -12.58 -27.25 -11.30
CA ALA A 549 -13.16 -26.49 -12.40
C ALA A 549 -12.74 -25.00 -12.38
N VAL A 550 -12.59 -24.39 -11.20
CA VAL A 550 -12.18 -22.98 -11.06
C VAL A 550 -10.74 -22.81 -11.51
N ALA A 551 -9.82 -23.62 -10.99
CA ALA A 551 -8.42 -23.60 -11.39
C ALA A 551 -8.28 -23.85 -12.90
N GLN A 552 -8.93 -24.88 -13.45
CA GLN A 552 -8.85 -25.20 -14.87
C GLN A 552 -9.39 -24.09 -15.76
N LYS A 553 -10.48 -23.40 -15.39
CA LYS A 553 -10.98 -22.21 -16.08
C LYS A 553 -9.92 -21.12 -16.10
N SER A 554 -9.31 -20.81 -14.95
CA SER A 554 -8.27 -19.80 -14.84
C SER A 554 -7.07 -20.10 -15.76
N TYR A 555 -6.53 -21.31 -15.72
CA TYR A 555 -5.37 -21.69 -16.53
C TYR A 555 -5.65 -21.76 -18.03
N LYS A 556 -6.88 -22.14 -18.44
CA LYS A 556 -7.25 -22.31 -19.86
C LYS A 556 -7.78 -21.02 -20.50
N GLU A 557 -8.62 -20.27 -19.77
CA GLU A 557 -9.35 -19.13 -20.32
C GLU A 557 -8.74 -17.79 -19.93
N PHE A 558 -8.27 -17.66 -18.67
CA PHE A 558 -7.79 -16.40 -18.09
C PHE A 558 -6.27 -16.24 -18.13
N ASN A 559 -5.55 -17.20 -18.66
CA ASN A 559 -4.10 -17.16 -18.75
C ASN A 559 -3.64 -16.32 -19.97
N PRO A 560 -2.94 -15.16 -19.78
CA PRO A 560 -2.56 -14.27 -20.88
C PRO A 560 -1.74 -14.94 -21.98
N ILE A 561 -0.85 -15.87 -21.64
CA ILE A 561 -0.05 -16.59 -22.64
C ILE A 561 -0.91 -17.33 -23.67
N LYS A 562 -2.11 -17.76 -23.30
CA LYS A 562 -3.06 -18.43 -24.22
C LYS A 562 -3.70 -17.43 -25.21
N LYS A 563 -3.53 -16.10 -24.98
CA LYS A 563 -4.06 -15.04 -25.84
C LYS A 563 -3.01 -14.39 -26.74
N ILE A 564 -1.75 -14.82 -26.66
CA ILE A 564 -0.62 -14.20 -27.37
C ILE A 564 -0.81 -14.14 -28.90
N ASN A 565 -1.57 -15.07 -29.48
CA ASN A 565 -1.83 -15.07 -30.91
C ASN A 565 -2.60 -13.84 -31.41
N ASN A 566 -3.33 -13.17 -30.53
CA ASN A 566 -4.11 -11.97 -30.81
C ASN A 566 -3.33 -10.67 -30.53
N TRP A 567 -2.13 -10.75 -29.97
CA TRP A 567 -1.32 -9.57 -29.70
C TRP A 567 -0.82 -8.93 -31.01
N ASP A 568 -0.99 -7.61 -31.10
CA ASP A 568 -0.61 -6.84 -32.30
C ASP A 568 -0.23 -5.39 -31.98
N THR A 569 -0.21 -5.01 -30.71
CA THR A 569 -0.06 -3.64 -30.24
C THR A 569 1.27 -3.47 -29.50
N PRO A 570 2.01 -2.35 -29.71
CA PRO A 570 3.26 -2.06 -29.01
C PRO A 570 3.13 -2.17 -27.48
N ILE A 571 4.15 -2.75 -26.84
CA ILE A 571 4.15 -2.98 -25.39
C ILE A 571 5.52 -2.71 -24.75
N LEU A 572 5.52 -1.88 -23.69
CA LEU A 572 6.65 -1.75 -22.78
C LEU A 572 6.45 -2.70 -21.59
N ILE A 573 7.45 -3.51 -21.32
CA ILE A 573 7.47 -4.46 -20.21
C ILE A 573 8.52 -3.99 -19.20
N ILE A 574 8.16 -3.93 -17.91
CA ILE A 574 9.05 -3.49 -16.84
C ILE A 574 9.06 -4.56 -15.75
N HIS A 575 10.27 -4.94 -15.25
CA HIS A 575 10.36 -5.95 -14.21
C HIS A 575 11.59 -5.76 -13.31
N GLY A 576 11.43 -6.10 -12.01
CA GLY A 576 12.49 -6.13 -11.02
C GLY A 576 13.06 -7.54 -10.83
N GLY A 577 14.38 -7.68 -10.74
CA GLY A 577 15.06 -8.97 -10.59
C GLY A 577 14.96 -9.61 -9.20
N LYS A 578 14.54 -8.83 -8.20
CA LYS A 578 14.24 -9.31 -6.83
C LYS A 578 12.74 -9.43 -6.56
N ASP A 579 11.92 -9.45 -7.58
CA ASP A 579 10.49 -9.67 -7.45
C ASP A 579 10.22 -11.18 -7.35
N TYR A 580 9.97 -11.66 -6.13
CA TYR A 580 9.63 -13.07 -5.90
C TYR A 580 8.12 -13.28 -5.75
N ARG A 581 7.33 -12.18 -5.64
CA ARG A 581 5.87 -12.21 -5.68
C ARG A 581 5.35 -12.51 -7.09
N VAL A 582 5.82 -11.71 -8.07
CA VAL A 582 5.61 -11.95 -9.50
C VAL A 582 7.00 -12.13 -10.13
N PRO A 583 7.52 -13.36 -10.18
CA PRO A 583 8.90 -13.62 -10.57
C PRO A 583 9.26 -13.10 -11.96
N GLU A 584 10.52 -12.71 -12.14
CA GLU A 584 11.04 -12.00 -13.32
C GLU A 584 10.81 -12.72 -14.65
N GLU A 585 10.72 -14.07 -14.62
CA GLU A 585 10.42 -14.86 -15.81
C GLU A 585 9.04 -14.54 -16.43
N GLN A 586 8.10 -13.94 -15.68
CA GLN A 586 6.83 -13.48 -16.23
C GLN A 586 7.07 -12.37 -17.26
N GLY A 587 7.94 -11.42 -16.93
CA GLY A 587 8.36 -10.37 -17.87
C GLY A 587 9.17 -10.91 -19.04
N PHE A 588 10.10 -11.84 -18.80
CA PHE A 588 10.91 -12.44 -19.86
C PHE A 588 10.07 -13.26 -20.85
N GLN A 589 9.12 -14.05 -20.37
CA GLN A 589 8.20 -14.81 -21.24
C GLN A 589 7.35 -13.87 -22.10
N ALA A 590 6.80 -12.81 -21.53
CA ALA A 590 6.00 -11.83 -22.26
C ALA A 590 6.83 -11.09 -23.33
N PHE A 591 8.03 -10.65 -22.98
CA PHE A 591 8.95 -9.95 -23.90
C PHE A 591 9.39 -10.86 -25.04
N THR A 592 9.81 -12.09 -24.74
CA THR A 592 10.20 -13.07 -25.75
C THR A 592 9.06 -13.33 -26.74
N ALA A 593 7.84 -13.52 -26.24
CA ALA A 593 6.68 -13.75 -27.07
C ALA A 593 6.37 -12.55 -27.99
N ALA A 594 6.41 -11.33 -27.45
CA ALA A 594 6.19 -10.11 -28.23
C ALA A 594 7.24 -9.94 -29.34
N GLN A 595 8.53 -10.13 -29.03
CA GLN A 595 9.63 -10.02 -29.98
C GLN A 595 9.52 -11.05 -31.11
N LEU A 596 9.28 -12.32 -30.79
CA LEU A 596 9.14 -13.39 -31.79
C LEU A 596 7.92 -13.20 -32.70
N LYS A 597 6.90 -12.48 -32.23
CA LYS A 597 5.73 -12.11 -33.05
C LYS A 597 5.95 -10.85 -33.90
N GLY A 598 7.13 -10.22 -33.80
CA GLY A 598 7.43 -8.98 -34.50
C GLY A 598 6.68 -7.75 -33.95
N ILE A 599 6.19 -7.83 -32.72
CA ILE A 599 5.51 -6.72 -32.04
C ILE A 599 6.57 -5.76 -31.50
N ARG A 600 6.43 -4.45 -31.78
CA ARG A 600 7.29 -3.43 -31.17
C ARG A 600 7.21 -3.54 -29.65
N SER A 601 8.33 -3.89 -29.01
CA SER A 601 8.39 -4.06 -27.56
C SER A 601 9.75 -3.69 -27.00
N GLU A 602 9.75 -3.16 -25.78
CA GLU A 602 10.95 -2.88 -24.99
C GLU A 602 10.82 -3.57 -23.63
N LEU A 603 11.98 -3.99 -23.07
CA LEU A 603 12.07 -4.51 -21.70
C LEU A 603 12.95 -3.57 -20.86
N LEU A 604 12.37 -2.94 -19.85
CA LEU A 604 13.09 -2.20 -18.82
C LEU A 604 13.26 -3.10 -17.60
N TYR A 605 14.50 -3.57 -17.41
CA TYR A 605 14.84 -4.52 -16.34
C TYR A 605 15.70 -3.88 -15.27
N PHE A 606 15.29 -4.06 -14.01
CA PHE A 606 16.00 -3.55 -12.84
C PHE A 606 16.52 -4.72 -11.98
N PRO A 607 17.78 -5.14 -12.10
CA PRO A 607 18.28 -6.34 -11.41
C PRO A 607 18.24 -6.24 -9.88
N ASP A 608 18.29 -5.03 -9.34
CA ASP A 608 18.37 -4.77 -7.89
C ASP A 608 17.07 -4.27 -7.26
N GLU A 609 16.00 -4.12 -8.04
CA GLU A 609 14.68 -3.73 -7.55
C GLU A 609 13.77 -4.96 -7.36
N ASN A 610 12.83 -4.82 -6.43
CA ASN A 610 11.79 -5.82 -6.14
C ASN A 610 10.50 -5.55 -6.96
N HIS A 611 9.36 -5.95 -6.42
CA HIS A 611 8.03 -5.68 -7.00
C HIS A 611 7.74 -4.18 -7.18
N TRP A 612 8.44 -3.34 -6.43
CA TRP A 612 8.40 -1.88 -6.52
C TRP A 612 9.76 -1.35 -7.01
N VAL A 613 9.77 -0.14 -7.59
CA VAL A 613 11.02 0.57 -7.92
C VAL A 613 11.24 1.62 -6.85
N LEU A 614 12.19 1.41 -5.96
CA LEU A 614 12.34 2.16 -4.72
C LEU A 614 13.51 3.15 -4.74
N GLN A 615 14.59 2.84 -5.47
CA GLN A 615 15.77 3.70 -5.54
C GLN A 615 15.50 4.94 -6.39
N PRO A 616 15.97 6.15 -5.98
CA PRO A 616 15.64 7.40 -6.65
C PRO A 616 16.01 7.44 -8.13
N GLN A 617 17.21 6.99 -8.52
CA GLN A 617 17.63 6.98 -9.93
C GLN A 617 16.83 5.99 -10.77
N ASN A 618 16.52 4.82 -10.22
CA ASN A 618 15.71 3.82 -10.89
C ASN A 618 14.26 4.32 -11.07
N GLY A 619 13.71 4.98 -10.06
CA GLY A 619 12.37 5.56 -10.15
C GLY A 619 12.28 6.69 -11.18
N LEU A 620 13.30 7.55 -11.24
CA LEU A 620 13.38 8.60 -12.26
C LEU A 620 13.57 8.01 -13.67
N LEU A 621 14.42 6.99 -13.82
CA LEU A 621 14.61 6.27 -15.09
C LEU A 621 13.29 5.62 -15.54
N TRP A 622 12.59 4.96 -14.61
CA TRP A 622 11.27 4.36 -14.87
C TRP A 622 10.30 5.37 -15.47
N GLN A 623 10.19 6.57 -14.86
CA GLN A 623 9.28 7.62 -15.33
C GLN A 623 9.69 8.18 -16.69
N ARG A 624 10.99 8.43 -16.91
CA ARG A 624 11.50 8.92 -18.20
C ARG A 624 11.23 7.92 -19.33
N ILE A 625 11.46 6.63 -19.13
CA ILE A 625 11.18 5.58 -20.11
C ILE A 625 9.67 5.44 -20.34
N PHE A 626 8.87 5.47 -19.26
CA PHE A 626 7.41 5.41 -19.33
C PHE A 626 6.85 6.51 -20.26
N PHE A 627 7.23 7.77 -20.05
CA PHE A 627 6.74 8.86 -20.89
C PHE A 627 7.38 8.93 -22.27
N LYS A 628 8.64 8.52 -22.41
CA LYS A 628 9.26 8.35 -23.73
C LYS A 628 8.47 7.34 -24.56
N TRP A 629 8.15 6.18 -23.98
CA TRP A 629 7.36 5.14 -24.64
C TRP A 629 5.99 5.66 -25.08
N LEU A 630 5.25 6.29 -24.18
CA LEU A 630 3.93 6.86 -24.51
C LEU A 630 4.01 7.89 -25.65
N LYS A 631 4.99 8.80 -25.59
CA LYS A 631 5.19 9.83 -26.63
C LYS A 631 5.49 9.23 -28.00
N GLU A 632 6.13 8.08 -28.06
CA GLU A 632 6.52 7.42 -29.30
C GLU A 632 5.43 6.50 -29.87
N THR A 633 4.44 6.12 -29.06
CA THR A 633 3.45 5.12 -29.43
C THR A 633 2.00 5.60 -29.38
N LEU A 634 1.75 6.77 -28.76
CA LEU A 634 0.48 7.50 -28.76
C LEU A 634 0.61 8.86 -29.46
#